data_44563f3aaabed54dd9a0c9c9f3f6ab5d
#
_entry.id   44563f3aaabed54dd9a0c9c9f3f6ab5d
#
_cell.length_a   1.000
_cell.length_b   1.000
_cell.length_c   1.000
_cell.angle_alpha   90.00
_cell.angle_beta   90.00
_cell.angle_gamma   90.00
#
_symmetry.space_group_name_H-M   'P 1'
#
loop_
_entity.id
_entity.type
_entity.pdbx_description
1 polymer ?
#
loop_
_entity_poly.entity_id
_entity_poly.type
_entity_poly.pdbx_seq_one_letter_code
_entity_poly.pdbx_strand_id
1 'polypeptide(L)'
;MPKTSPLILLFFLYFVGDPAEAEAQQIPTSSVDSLTIAAQLDTAVQAPTDTTFVPADSIALDSLGRMSTPSLVGTYDRWLDSSQYLTKEDLHWLDYRYLGGILETIPGVQLREQNSEGQYSQLNVRGQDWRSIAFTMDGRLLNDPASGVYNLFHFTTEYADRIEVITGPRAFLYGLNSSGGAVNLITKNYNSNRAFSKLNYSESAWKYAYSDGTFSQNISRKVNVTFGFQHQGTEGRFPNSAHEAWNMRVKVRYNISRNFNIILSEYLTNTQTQLNGGVDYTASGLARSLDPLQATMRNTDAFEKISRNDVDLSLVGTIFGDTTNVSMLTLYYSNNLREYRDEETKSPSNGLFIKSDHRSSWMGAQFTQNFDTEFQRFNIGATIELRQIEASPNIGRRRNVVGSLWAKEELVLGTLITVAGYGRYDQYLKKDYAGFGGDATLHLAEEISLFGGLSFSRRFPTYQELFWSDTTVARPDPLNSEKHRQAEIGAQLRLANGLNLRIAYFHRTIDDAIVFTPGSSSSTFPSMVIGNIDKVTTNGVEAKLHWRFWVFALEGTGTFIIRKTQEGTLQDFPKTSANGGIYFWQTLLNNKLELKTGFRGRYVASHVGMEFNPEILAYVPGTGPKIGLGSSVDFFATAHIGDAYIHLMWENLTNIGYFITPYYPVLDRAIRFGISWEFLN
;
A
#
# COMPACT_ATOMS: atom_id res chain seq x y z
N MET A 1 -6.69 23.94 -26.64
CA MET A 1 -6.28 24.84 -25.56
C MET A 1 -7.33 24.75 -24.47
N PRO A 2 -7.13 24.08 -23.35
CA PRO A 2 -8.04 24.12 -22.21
C PRO A 2 -7.61 25.25 -21.28
N LYS A 3 -8.58 26.05 -20.88
CA LYS A 3 -8.43 27.11 -19.87
C LYS A 3 -8.17 26.45 -18.51
N THR A 4 -6.96 26.59 -18.01
CA THR A 4 -6.62 26.31 -16.60
C THR A 4 -7.20 27.41 -15.73
N SER A 5 -7.92 27.03 -14.69
CA SER A 5 -8.46 27.95 -13.70
C SER A 5 -7.32 28.65 -12.95
N PRO A 6 -7.37 29.98 -12.75
CA PRO A 6 -6.20 30.75 -12.28
C PRO A 6 -6.02 30.77 -10.75
N LEU A 7 -6.62 29.90 -9.97
CA LEU A 7 -6.61 30.01 -8.50
C LEU A 7 -5.45 29.27 -7.80
N ILE A 8 -4.71 28.43 -8.48
CA ILE A 8 -3.62 27.63 -7.88
C ILE A 8 -2.23 28.21 -8.19
N LEU A 9 -2.12 29.12 -9.14
CA LEU A 9 -0.82 29.67 -9.59
C LEU A 9 -0.32 30.88 -8.76
N LEU A 10 -1.11 31.40 -7.83
CA LEU A 10 -0.77 32.65 -7.10
C LEU A 10 0.10 32.45 -5.85
N PHE A 11 0.37 31.20 -5.42
CA PHE A 11 1.21 30.94 -4.24
C PHE A 11 2.69 30.65 -4.57
N PHE A 12 3.03 30.43 -5.83
CA PHE A 12 4.41 30.05 -6.22
C PHE A 12 5.25 31.17 -6.86
N LEU A 13 4.69 32.36 -7.12
CA LEU A 13 5.39 33.45 -7.84
C LEU A 13 6.09 34.50 -6.97
N TYR A 14 6.16 34.29 -5.65
CA TYR A 14 6.79 35.30 -4.75
C TYR A 14 8.19 34.89 -4.23
N PHE A 15 8.81 33.82 -4.73
CA PHE A 15 10.13 33.38 -4.28
C PHE A 15 11.16 33.10 -5.40
N VAL A 16 11.00 33.71 -6.56
CA VAL A 16 12.09 33.72 -7.55
C VAL A 16 12.60 35.16 -7.66
N GLY A 17 13.56 35.50 -6.79
CA GLY A 17 14.36 36.71 -6.93
C GLY A 17 15.42 36.49 -8.00
N ASP A 18 15.66 37.53 -8.79
CA ASP A 18 16.65 37.59 -9.87
C ASP A 18 18.05 37.12 -9.47
N PRO A 19 18.79 36.42 -10.35
CA PRO A 19 20.18 36.13 -10.12
C PRO A 19 21.03 37.37 -10.47
N ALA A 20 21.43 38.12 -9.45
CA ALA A 20 22.49 39.10 -9.59
C ALA A 20 23.86 38.42 -9.48
N GLU A 21 24.70 38.72 -10.43
CA GLU A 21 26.10 38.33 -10.53
C GLU A 21 26.86 38.60 -9.21
N ALA A 22 27.53 37.57 -8.65
CA ALA A 22 28.47 37.72 -7.55
C ALA A 22 29.89 37.40 -8.04
N GLU A 23 30.69 38.41 -8.16
CA GLU A 23 32.15 38.35 -8.35
C GLU A 23 32.84 37.59 -7.22
N ALA A 24 33.79 36.75 -7.62
CA ALA A 24 34.65 36.00 -6.71
C ALA A 24 35.63 36.94 -5.99
N GLN A 25 35.48 37.11 -4.68
CA GLN A 25 36.51 37.68 -3.81
C GLN A 25 37.28 36.56 -3.11
N GLN A 26 38.62 36.58 -3.32
CA GLN A 26 39.59 35.73 -2.66
C GLN A 26 39.71 36.10 -1.18
N ILE A 27 39.63 35.10 -0.30
CA ILE A 27 39.93 35.22 1.14
C ILE A 27 41.36 34.77 1.40
N PRO A 28 42.19 35.56 2.10
CA PRO A 28 43.56 35.20 2.38
C PRO A 28 43.68 34.20 3.53
N THR A 29 44.58 33.26 3.35
CA THR A 29 45.03 32.31 4.38
C THR A 29 45.86 33.02 5.46
N SER A 30 45.43 32.91 6.73
CA SER A 30 46.29 33.18 7.86
C SER A 30 46.33 31.97 8.79
N SER A 31 47.55 31.51 9.01
CA SER A 31 47.97 30.52 9.98
C SER A 31 47.74 31.01 11.41
N VAL A 32 47.18 30.15 12.27
CA VAL A 32 47.25 30.38 13.73
C VAL A 32 47.68 29.10 14.43
N ASP A 33 48.65 29.31 15.28
CA ASP A 33 49.44 28.38 16.08
C ASP A 33 48.64 27.57 17.11
N SER A 34 49.21 26.41 17.39
CA SER A 34 48.92 25.54 18.51
C SER A 34 49.16 26.22 19.86
N LEU A 35 48.17 26.17 20.75
CA LEU A 35 48.37 26.43 22.18
C LEU A 35 47.78 25.30 23.03
N THR A 36 48.67 24.56 23.63
CA THR A 36 48.51 23.59 24.70
C THR A 36 48.10 24.32 25.98
N ILE A 37 47.03 23.90 26.66
CA ILE A 37 46.82 24.23 28.08
C ILE A 37 46.53 22.96 28.85
N ALA A 38 47.36 22.76 29.86
CA ALA A 38 47.39 21.64 30.77
C ALA A 38 46.32 21.74 31.87
N ALA A 39 46.07 20.59 32.45
CA ALA A 39 45.17 20.27 33.54
C ALA A 39 45.28 21.17 34.79
N GLN A 40 44.15 21.41 35.44
CA GLN A 40 44.08 21.54 36.89
C GLN A 40 42.86 20.75 37.42
N LEU A 41 43.19 19.86 38.34
CA LEU A 41 42.28 19.07 39.18
C LEU A 41 41.73 19.91 40.36
N ASP A 42 40.65 19.39 40.89
CA ASP A 42 40.07 19.54 42.21
C ASP A 42 39.14 20.72 42.49
N THR A 43 37.87 20.38 42.60
CA THR A 43 37.17 20.44 43.92
C THR A 43 35.81 19.72 43.82
N ALA A 44 35.62 18.78 44.74
CA ALA A 44 34.36 18.06 44.96
C ALA A 44 33.26 19.04 45.41
N VAL A 45 32.17 19.11 44.67
CA VAL A 45 30.89 19.67 45.12
C VAL A 45 29.85 18.55 45.18
N GLN A 46 29.35 18.36 46.39
CA GLN A 46 28.28 17.41 46.71
C GLN A 46 27.06 17.65 45.81
N ALA A 47 26.53 16.56 45.24
CA ALA A 47 25.29 16.56 44.51
C ALA A 47 24.11 16.82 45.46
N PRO A 48 23.16 17.71 45.13
CA PRO A 48 21.84 17.70 45.74
C PRO A 48 21.05 16.56 45.17
N THR A 49 20.68 15.63 46.04
CA THR A 49 19.64 14.63 45.82
C THR A 49 18.27 15.32 45.70
N ASP A 50 17.49 14.86 44.76
CA ASP A 50 16.07 15.22 44.48
C ASP A 50 15.86 16.35 43.47
N THR A 51 16.03 15.99 42.20
CA THR A 51 15.26 16.61 41.15
C THR A 51 14.57 15.49 40.36
N THR A 52 13.28 15.39 40.53
CA THR A 52 12.40 14.67 39.59
C THR A 52 12.78 15.12 38.16
N PHE A 53 13.36 14.22 37.40
CA PHE A 53 13.71 14.43 36.01
C PHE A 53 12.40 14.57 35.23
N VAL A 54 11.89 15.80 35.11
CA VAL A 54 10.86 16.12 34.13
C VAL A 54 11.61 16.20 32.81
N PRO A 55 11.34 15.33 31.84
CA PRO A 55 12.03 15.39 30.56
C PRO A 55 11.86 16.80 29.99
N ALA A 56 12.96 17.46 29.62
CA ALA A 56 12.96 18.81 29.05
C ALA A 56 12.03 18.91 27.82
N ASP A 57 11.76 17.78 27.17
CA ASP A 57 10.83 17.64 26.04
C ASP A 57 9.35 17.89 26.42
N SER A 58 8.90 17.57 27.64
CA SER A 58 7.50 17.76 28.01
C SER A 58 7.12 19.25 28.18
N ILE A 59 8.04 20.08 28.69
CA ILE A 59 7.83 21.52 28.91
C ILE A 59 7.91 22.28 27.57
N ALA A 60 8.84 21.91 26.69
CA ALA A 60 8.98 22.50 25.37
C ALA A 60 7.79 22.15 24.45
N LEU A 61 7.20 20.98 24.63
CA LEU A 61 6.03 20.50 23.90
C LEU A 61 4.79 21.34 24.18
N ASP A 62 4.50 21.67 25.43
CA ASP A 62 3.37 22.52 25.81
C ASP A 62 3.56 23.97 25.33
N SER A 63 4.79 24.46 25.23
CA SER A 63 5.07 25.82 24.78
C SER A 63 4.73 26.08 23.32
N LEU A 64 4.71 25.04 22.47
CA LEU A 64 4.37 25.13 21.06
C LEU A 64 2.87 24.94 20.77
N GLY A 65 2.03 24.75 21.82
CA GLY A 65 0.59 24.57 21.65
C GLY A 65 0.23 23.33 20.86
N ARG A 66 0.94 22.22 21.10
CA ARG A 66 0.64 20.93 20.46
C ARG A 66 -0.76 20.46 20.83
N MET A 67 -1.43 19.96 19.86
CA MET A 67 -2.66 19.20 20.02
C MET A 67 -2.38 17.75 19.77
N SER A 68 -2.95 16.86 20.59
CA SER A 68 -3.00 15.44 20.22
C SER A 68 -3.79 15.35 18.91
N THR A 69 -3.19 14.74 17.91
CA THR A 69 -3.91 14.45 16.67
C THR A 69 -4.93 13.35 16.97
N PRO A 70 -6.23 13.59 16.75
CA PRO A 70 -7.23 12.56 16.96
C PRO A 70 -6.98 11.36 16.08
N SER A 71 -7.30 10.17 16.56
CA SER A 71 -7.27 8.94 15.76
C SER A 71 -8.27 9.02 14.63
N LEU A 72 -7.91 8.49 13.46
CA LEU A 72 -8.82 8.40 12.33
C LEU A 72 -9.86 7.32 12.58
N VAL A 73 -11.09 7.59 12.13
CA VAL A 73 -12.21 6.66 12.27
C VAL A 73 -12.12 5.51 11.29
N GLY A 74 -12.58 4.34 11.70
CA GLY A 74 -12.53 3.13 10.88
C GLY A 74 -11.13 2.58 10.74
N THR A 75 -10.16 3.28 11.30
CA THR A 75 -8.83 2.79 11.44
C THR A 75 -8.80 1.76 12.55
N TYR A 76 -7.67 1.33 12.85
CA TYR A 76 -7.32 0.29 13.74
C TYR A 76 -8.09 0.30 15.07
N ASP A 77 -8.70 -0.80 15.36
CA ASP A 77 -9.18 -1.13 16.68
C ASP A 77 -8.03 -1.71 17.50
N ARG A 78 -7.74 -1.15 18.66
CA ARG A 78 -6.67 -1.65 19.54
C ARG A 78 -6.86 -3.10 20.03
N TRP A 79 -8.05 -3.65 19.82
CA TRP A 79 -8.37 -5.06 20.09
C TRP A 79 -8.13 -5.95 18.86
N LEU A 80 -7.89 -5.37 17.69
CA LEU A 80 -7.44 -6.14 16.55
C LEU A 80 -6.00 -6.60 16.78
N ASP A 81 -5.74 -7.74 16.21
CA ASP A 81 -4.43 -8.35 16.24
C ASP A 81 -3.39 -7.52 15.50
N SER A 82 -2.22 -7.36 16.11
CA SER A 82 -1.05 -6.73 15.48
C SER A 82 -0.59 -7.40 14.17
N SER A 83 -1.11 -8.57 13.83
CA SER A 83 -0.86 -9.21 12.55
C SER A 83 -1.51 -8.50 11.36
N GLN A 84 -2.45 -7.61 11.62
CA GLN A 84 -3.23 -6.90 10.60
C GLN A 84 -2.75 -5.47 10.34
N TYR A 85 -1.69 -5.03 10.99
CA TYR A 85 -1.07 -3.74 10.70
C TYR A 85 0.45 -3.79 10.85
N LEU A 86 1.11 -2.83 10.24
CA LEU A 86 2.53 -2.57 10.33
C LEU A 86 2.72 -1.11 10.70
N THR A 87 3.53 -0.87 11.73
CA THR A 87 3.88 0.49 12.17
C THR A 87 5.12 0.99 11.42
N LYS A 88 5.43 2.29 11.55
CA LYS A 88 6.66 2.83 10.96
C LYS A 88 7.91 2.15 11.54
N GLU A 89 7.87 1.73 12.80
CA GLU A 89 8.97 1.00 13.46
C GLU A 89 9.17 -0.37 12.79
N ASP A 90 8.09 -1.09 12.47
CA ASP A 90 8.18 -2.34 11.72
C ASP A 90 8.78 -2.12 10.33
N LEU A 91 8.40 -1.02 9.65
CA LEU A 91 8.91 -0.70 8.31
C LEU A 91 10.41 -0.44 8.28
N HIS A 92 11.00 0.10 9.33
CA HIS A 92 12.47 0.30 9.42
C HIS A 92 13.25 -1.04 9.44
N TRP A 93 12.64 -2.13 9.91
CA TRP A 93 13.25 -3.45 9.97
C TRP A 93 12.87 -4.37 8.80
N LEU A 94 12.05 -3.86 7.87
CA LEU A 94 11.69 -4.54 6.63
C LEU A 94 12.50 -3.97 5.47
N ASP A 95 12.89 -4.85 4.58
CA ASP A 95 13.44 -4.45 3.30
C ASP A 95 12.40 -4.67 2.20
N TYR A 96 12.12 -3.61 1.44
CA TYR A 96 11.11 -3.60 0.39
C TYR A 96 11.49 -2.62 -0.73
N ARG A 97 10.98 -2.84 -1.93
CA ARG A 97 11.13 -1.93 -3.07
C ARG A 97 9.92 -1.03 -3.25
N TYR A 98 8.73 -1.51 -2.86
CA TYR A 98 7.46 -0.82 -2.99
C TYR A 98 6.43 -1.41 -2.00
N LEU A 99 5.24 -0.84 -1.96
CA LEU A 99 4.17 -1.24 -1.03
C LEU A 99 3.84 -2.75 -1.07
N GLY A 100 3.91 -3.37 -2.26
CA GLY A 100 3.63 -4.81 -2.42
C GLY A 100 4.51 -5.69 -1.54
N GLY A 101 5.82 -5.44 -1.52
CA GLY A 101 6.75 -6.22 -0.68
C GLY A 101 6.46 -6.14 0.82
N ILE A 102 5.88 -5.02 1.27
CA ILE A 102 5.40 -4.86 2.64
C ILE A 102 4.14 -5.71 2.86
N LEU A 103 3.18 -5.63 1.95
CA LEU A 103 1.89 -6.32 2.09
C LEU A 103 2.02 -7.84 2.10
N GLU A 104 3.01 -8.41 1.43
CA GLU A 104 3.29 -9.87 1.45
C GLU A 104 3.69 -10.41 2.83
N THR A 105 4.06 -9.56 3.78
CA THR A 105 4.32 -9.97 5.18
C THR A 105 3.04 -10.19 6.00
N ILE A 106 1.87 -9.91 5.41
CA ILE A 106 0.57 -10.10 6.04
C ILE A 106 -0.02 -11.45 5.60
N PRO A 107 -0.53 -12.27 6.53
CA PRO A 107 -1.13 -13.56 6.20
C PRO A 107 -2.36 -13.40 5.29
N GLY A 108 -2.54 -14.32 4.37
CA GLY A 108 -3.64 -14.28 3.40
C GLY A 108 -3.39 -13.40 2.19
N VAL A 109 -2.31 -12.63 2.18
CA VAL A 109 -1.91 -11.76 1.07
C VAL A 109 -0.98 -12.50 0.11
N GLN A 110 -1.23 -12.34 -1.18
CA GLN A 110 -0.40 -12.86 -2.27
C GLN A 110 -0.28 -11.81 -3.36
N LEU A 111 0.90 -11.69 -3.97
CA LEU A 111 1.12 -10.83 -5.12
C LEU A 111 1.28 -11.64 -6.40
N ARG A 112 0.62 -11.20 -7.46
CA ARG A 112 0.94 -11.61 -8.82
C ARG A 112 1.74 -10.48 -9.45
N GLU A 113 3.06 -10.68 -9.51
CA GLU A 113 4.02 -9.67 -9.93
C GLU A 113 4.45 -9.90 -11.39
N GLN A 114 4.73 -8.81 -12.09
CA GLN A 114 5.38 -8.82 -13.39
C GLN A 114 6.91 -8.65 -13.27
N ASN A 115 7.43 -8.63 -12.04
CA ASN A 115 8.86 -8.61 -11.72
C ASN A 115 9.64 -7.48 -12.42
N SER A 116 9.01 -6.33 -12.60
CA SER A 116 9.61 -5.09 -13.08
C SER A 116 9.02 -3.93 -12.29
N GLU A 117 9.84 -2.94 -11.97
CA GLU A 117 9.41 -1.75 -11.26
C GLU A 117 8.34 -1.00 -12.06
N GLY A 118 7.35 -0.47 -11.34
CA GLY A 118 6.25 0.32 -11.91
C GLY A 118 5.17 -0.49 -12.60
N GLN A 119 5.43 -1.72 -13.02
CA GLN A 119 4.42 -2.57 -13.63
C GLN A 119 3.39 -3.04 -12.59
N TYR A 120 2.15 -3.25 -13.05
CA TYR A 120 1.07 -3.61 -12.15
C TYR A 120 1.29 -4.94 -11.44
N SER A 121 1.35 -4.88 -10.12
CA SER A 121 1.34 -6.05 -9.26
C SER A 121 -0.06 -6.24 -8.71
N GLN A 122 -0.71 -7.36 -9.05
CA GLN A 122 -2.04 -7.65 -8.55
C GLN A 122 -1.98 -8.12 -7.10
N LEU A 123 -2.55 -7.31 -6.20
CA LEU A 123 -2.79 -7.74 -4.84
C LEU A 123 -3.96 -8.70 -4.79
N ASN A 124 -3.77 -9.82 -4.13
CA ASN A 124 -4.82 -10.79 -3.84
C ASN A 124 -4.90 -10.99 -2.34
N VAL A 125 -6.09 -10.88 -1.79
CA VAL A 125 -6.34 -11.12 -0.38
C VAL A 125 -7.25 -12.34 -0.25
N ARG A 126 -6.73 -13.42 0.33
CA ARG A 126 -7.46 -14.68 0.48
C ARG A 126 -8.07 -15.19 -0.85
N GLY A 127 -7.29 -15.04 -1.94
CA GLY A 127 -7.70 -15.42 -3.29
C GLY A 127 -8.70 -14.49 -3.95
N GLN A 128 -8.91 -13.27 -3.44
CA GLN A 128 -9.77 -12.27 -4.06
C GLN A 128 -9.00 -11.31 -4.95
N ASP A 129 -9.61 -10.93 -6.06
CA ASP A 129 -9.09 -10.00 -7.05
C ASP A 129 -8.99 -8.57 -6.48
N TRP A 130 -8.03 -7.80 -6.96
CA TRP A 130 -7.77 -6.41 -6.58
C TRP A 130 -8.97 -5.47 -6.76
N ARG A 131 -9.92 -5.77 -7.68
CA ARG A 131 -11.15 -4.99 -7.85
C ARG A 131 -12.14 -5.13 -6.70
N SER A 132 -11.94 -6.14 -5.86
CA SER A 132 -12.70 -6.34 -4.61
C SER A 132 -11.95 -5.89 -3.37
N ILE A 133 -10.80 -5.21 -3.54
CA ILE A 133 -9.95 -4.72 -2.46
C ILE A 133 -9.93 -3.20 -2.49
N ALA A 134 -10.31 -2.57 -1.39
CA ALA A 134 -10.20 -1.12 -1.25
C ALA A 134 -8.78 -0.74 -0.81
N PHE A 135 -8.21 0.25 -1.49
CA PHE A 135 -7.06 1.00 -1.02
C PHE A 135 -7.55 2.36 -0.53
N THR A 136 -7.24 2.68 0.71
CA THR A 136 -7.63 3.95 1.33
C THR A 136 -6.41 4.67 1.88
N MET A 137 -6.45 5.99 1.87
CA MET A 137 -5.48 6.85 2.54
C MET A 137 -6.23 7.71 3.54
N ASP A 138 -5.86 7.59 4.82
CA ASP A 138 -6.58 8.23 5.93
C ASP A 138 -8.11 7.98 5.87
N GLY A 139 -8.51 6.77 5.47
CA GLY A 139 -9.90 6.33 5.31
C GLY A 139 -10.58 6.70 3.99
N ARG A 140 -9.96 7.54 3.14
CA ARG A 140 -10.49 7.93 1.83
C ARG A 140 -10.10 6.93 0.74
N LEU A 141 -11.07 6.52 -0.09
CA LEU A 141 -10.84 5.55 -1.16
C LEU A 141 -9.96 6.12 -2.27
N LEU A 142 -8.91 5.37 -2.66
CA LEU A 142 -7.94 5.71 -3.69
C LEU A 142 -8.15 4.98 -5.02
N ASN A 143 -8.90 3.87 -5.04
CA ASN A 143 -9.12 3.08 -6.26
C ASN A 143 -9.69 3.95 -7.39
N ASP A 144 -9.12 3.82 -8.59
CA ASP A 144 -9.60 4.52 -9.76
C ASP A 144 -11.05 4.13 -10.09
N PRO A 145 -11.98 5.08 -10.27
CA PRO A 145 -13.38 4.76 -10.51
C PRO A 145 -13.61 3.97 -11.79
N ALA A 146 -12.79 4.14 -12.82
CA ALA A 146 -12.95 3.44 -14.09
C ALA A 146 -12.61 1.97 -13.98
N SER A 147 -11.40 1.66 -13.51
CA SER A 147 -10.86 0.30 -13.43
C SER A 147 -11.14 -0.42 -12.12
N GLY A 148 -11.36 0.31 -11.03
CA GLY A 148 -11.44 -0.24 -9.68
C GLY A 148 -10.07 -0.66 -9.10
N VAL A 149 -8.97 -0.34 -9.79
CA VAL A 149 -7.61 -0.79 -9.45
C VAL A 149 -6.80 0.34 -8.82
N TYR A 150 -5.85 0.01 -7.99
CA TYR A 150 -4.81 0.90 -7.49
C TYR A 150 -3.44 0.29 -7.73
N ASN A 151 -2.50 1.03 -8.34
CA ASN A 151 -1.14 0.55 -8.55
C ASN A 151 -0.31 0.73 -7.27
N LEU A 152 0.28 -0.37 -6.78
CA LEU A 152 1.04 -0.39 -5.53
C LEU A 152 2.31 0.45 -5.56
N PHE A 153 2.82 0.80 -6.75
CA PHE A 153 3.95 1.71 -6.91
C PHE A 153 3.58 3.20 -6.77
N HIS A 154 2.29 3.54 -6.74
CA HIS A 154 1.86 4.93 -6.63
C HIS A 154 1.90 5.48 -5.20
N PHE A 155 2.04 4.63 -4.19
CA PHE A 155 2.13 5.07 -2.81
C PHE A 155 3.57 5.07 -2.32
N THR A 156 4.02 6.23 -1.86
CA THR A 156 5.33 6.39 -1.20
C THR A 156 5.26 5.85 0.22
N THR A 157 5.92 4.72 0.47
CA THR A 157 5.90 4.02 1.77
C THR A 157 6.44 4.88 2.92
N GLU A 158 7.36 5.80 2.62
CA GLU A 158 7.91 6.75 3.57
C GLU A 158 6.87 7.74 4.14
N TYR A 159 5.73 7.88 3.48
CA TYR A 159 4.62 8.72 3.95
C TYR A 159 3.70 7.99 4.94
N ALA A 160 3.80 6.67 5.04
CA ALA A 160 2.99 5.88 5.97
C ALA A 160 3.51 6.00 7.41
N ASP A 161 2.62 6.29 8.34
CA ASP A 161 2.80 6.09 9.78
C ASP A 161 2.43 4.67 10.17
N ARG A 162 1.36 4.16 9.54
CA ARG A 162 0.87 2.80 9.74
C ARG A 162 0.18 2.30 8.47
N ILE A 163 0.34 1.03 8.18
CA ILE A 163 -0.34 0.32 7.11
C ILE A 163 -1.23 -0.74 7.74
N GLU A 164 -2.53 -0.63 7.52
CA GLU A 164 -3.54 -1.55 8.02
C GLU A 164 -4.04 -2.45 6.89
N VAL A 165 -4.12 -3.76 7.12
CA VAL A 165 -4.61 -4.72 6.13
C VAL A 165 -5.74 -5.53 6.74
N ILE A 166 -6.95 -5.28 6.29
CA ILE A 166 -8.17 -5.89 6.79
C ILE A 166 -8.59 -7.01 5.85
N THR A 167 -8.37 -8.24 6.26
CA THR A 167 -8.63 -9.44 5.46
C THR A 167 -9.94 -10.14 5.81
N GLY A 168 -10.50 -9.81 6.99
CA GLY A 168 -11.65 -10.47 7.61
C GLY A 168 -13.01 -9.84 7.28
N PRO A 169 -14.05 -10.25 8.01
CA PRO A 169 -15.44 -9.82 7.81
C PRO A 169 -15.69 -8.32 7.84
N ARG A 170 -14.85 -7.54 8.56
CA ARG A 170 -14.95 -6.07 8.64
C ARG A 170 -14.53 -5.32 7.38
N ALA A 171 -13.86 -5.99 6.43
CA ALA A 171 -13.24 -5.32 5.28
C ALA A 171 -14.21 -4.46 4.46
N PHE A 172 -15.46 -4.89 4.29
CA PHE A 172 -16.45 -4.18 3.46
C PHE A 172 -16.87 -2.81 4.04
N LEU A 173 -16.51 -2.49 5.29
CA LEU A 173 -16.75 -1.17 5.88
C LEU A 173 -15.85 -0.08 5.29
N TYR A 174 -14.67 -0.44 4.77
CA TYR A 174 -13.61 0.51 4.39
C TYR A 174 -13.83 1.18 3.03
N GLY A 175 -14.78 0.74 2.24
CA GLY A 175 -15.05 1.39 0.98
C GLY A 175 -16.00 0.61 0.07
N LEU A 176 -16.39 1.26 -1.01
CA LEU A 176 -17.08 0.57 -2.09
C LEU A 176 -16.14 -0.48 -2.67
N ASN A 177 -16.66 -1.68 -2.93
CA ASN A 177 -15.88 -2.80 -3.48
C ASN A 177 -14.73 -3.30 -2.58
N SER A 178 -14.88 -3.24 -1.26
CA SER A 178 -13.92 -3.79 -0.30
C SER A 178 -14.31 -5.17 0.27
N SER A 179 -15.23 -5.88 -0.40
CA SER A 179 -15.68 -7.21 0.03
C SER A 179 -14.56 -8.26 0.09
N GLY A 180 -13.51 -8.09 -0.70
CA GLY A 180 -12.33 -8.96 -0.72
C GLY A 180 -11.33 -8.68 0.37
N GLY A 181 -11.17 -7.42 0.72
CA GLY A 181 -10.18 -6.91 1.67
C GLY A 181 -10.09 -5.39 1.63
N ALA A 182 -9.32 -4.82 2.55
CA ALA A 182 -8.98 -3.41 2.52
C ALA A 182 -7.54 -3.18 2.97
N VAL A 183 -6.88 -2.20 2.37
CA VAL A 183 -5.57 -1.68 2.78
C VAL A 183 -5.75 -0.21 3.09
N ASN A 184 -5.54 0.17 4.36
CA ASN A 184 -5.67 1.54 4.80
C ASN A 184 -4.30 2.11 5.17
N LEU A 185 -3.89 3.15 4.46
CA LEU A 185 -2.62 3.81 4.59
C LEU A 185 -2.80 5.05 5.47
N ILE A 186 -2.31 5.00 6.69
CA ILE A 186 -2.36 6.12 7.62
C ILE A 186 -1.12 6.98 7.40
N THR A 187 -1.33 8.25 7.09
CA THR A 187 -0.24 9.17 6.76
C THR A 187 0.35 9.82 8.01
N LYS A 188 1.67 10.07 7.96
CA LYS A 188 2.40 10.70 9.07
C LYS A 188 1.89 12.11 9.39
N ASN A 189 1.75 12.39 10.66
CA ASN A 189 1.47 13.71 11.21
C ASN A 189 2.62 14.13 12.12
N TYR A 190 3.50 14.96 11.59
CA TYR A 190 4.62 15.50 12.36
C TYR A 190 4.16 16.63 13.27
N ASN A 191 4.74 16.69 14.46
CA ASN A 191 4.48 17.74 15.43
C ASN A 191 5.68 17.87 16.36
N SER A 192 6.76 18.47 15.87
CA SER A 192 8.00 18.67 16.62
C SER A 192 8.30 20.14 16.76
N ASN A 193 8.87 20.53 17.90
CA ASN A 193 9.39 21.89 18.12
C ASN A 193 10.68 22.17 17.34
N ARG A 194 11.34 21.11 16.85
CA ARG A 194 12.49 21.19 15.95
C ARG A 194 12.09 20.79 14.56
N ALA A 195 12.82 21.28 13.57
CA ALA A 195 12.65 20.79 12.21
C ALA A 195 12.99 19.31 12.15
N PHE A 196 12.15 18.53 11.49
CA PHE A 196 12.37 17.12 11.21
C PHE A 196 12.75 16.98 9.75
N SER A 197 13.83 16.25 9.50
CA SER A 197 14.24 15.87 8.16
C SER A 197 14.48 14.37 8.12
N LYS A 198 14.08 13.75 7.01
CA LYS A 198 14.35 12.34 6.71
C LYS A 198 14.85 12.24 5.28
N LEU A 199 15.89 11.45 5.08
CA LEU A 199 16.38 11.05 3.77
C LEU A 199 16.36 9.53 3.70
N ASN A 200 15.77 8.99 2.66
CA ASN A 200 15.85 7.58 2.30
C ASN A 200 16.45 7.46 0.91
N TYR A 201 17.48 6.64 0.77
CA TYR A 201 18.13 6.36 -0.50
C TYR A 201 18.35 4.85 -0.64
N SER A 202 18.12 4.32 -1.83
CA SER A 202 18.42 2.92 -2.13
C SER A 202 18.83 2.78 -3.59
N GLU A 203 19.79 1.89 -3.86
CA GLU A 203 20.24 1.55 -5.20
C GLU A 203 20.41 0.04 -5.38
N SER A 204 20.30 -0.43 -6.62
CA SER A 204 20.43 -1.84 -6.99
C SER A 204 20.88 -2.00 -8.45
N ALA A 205 20.88 -3.23 -8.96
CA ALA A 205 21.15 -3.55 -10.36
C ALA A 205 20.21 -2.80 -11.32
N TRP A 206 20.57 -2.79 -12.60
CA TRP A 206 19.82 -2.17 -13.71
C TRP A 206 19.52 -0.68 -13.51
N LYS A 207 20.48 0.03 -12.87
CA LYS A 207 20.36 1.44 -12.52
C LYS A 207 19.12 1.76 -11.69
N TYR A 208 18.66 0.81 -10.90
CA TYR A 208 17.63 1.10 -9.93
C TYR A 208 18.14 2.10 -8.90
N ALA A 209 17.43 3.19 -8.75
CA ALA A 209 17.67 4.21 -7.73
C ALA A 209 16.34 4.68 -7.16
N TYR A 210 16.28 4.77 -5.85
CA TYR A 210 15.16 5.33 -5.09
C TYR A 210 15.69 6.41 -4.17
N SER A 211 15.05 7.55 -4.14
CA SER A 211 15.33 8.61 -3.18
C SER A 211 14.04 9.23 -2.66
N ASP A 212 13.95 9.44 -1.36
CA ASP A 212 12.85 10.12 -0.71
C ASP A 212 13.40 11.13 0.30
N GLY A 213 12.95 12.36 0.20
CA GLY A 213 13.24 13.42 1.17
C GLY A 213 11.94 13.88 1.82
N THR A 214 11.92 13.95 3.14
CA THR A 214 10.80 14.51 3.89
C THR A 214 11.32 15.59 4.84
N PHE A 215 10.65 16.74 4.84
CA PHE A 215 10.90 17.84 5.76
C PHE A 215 9.60 18.23 6.44
N SER A 216 9.62 18.46 7.74
CA SER A 216 8.48 18.95 8.50
C SER A 216 8.90 19.93 9.58
N GLN A 217 8.18 21.03 9.71
CA GLN A 217 8.44 22.06 10.71
C GLN A 217 7.15 22.70 11.18
N ASN A 218 7.11 23.03 12.49
CA ASN A 218 6.12 23.93 13.04
C ASN A 218 6.57 25.38 12.75
N ILE A 219 5.94 26.04 11.76
CA ILE A 219 6.24 27.44 11.44
C ILE A 219 5.61 28.43 12.42
N SER A 220 4.69 27.98 13.24
CA SER A 220 4.13 28.68 14.39
C SER A 220 3.60 27.68 15.42
N ARG A 221 3.16 28.16 16.59
CA ARG A 221 2.51 27.30 17.61
C ARG A 221 1.25 26.58 17.11
N LYS A 222 0.67 27.03 16.01
CA LYS A 222 -0.59 26.51 15.47
C LYS A 222 -0.46 25.87 14.10
N VAL A 223 0.65 26.08 13.39
CA VAL A 223 0.79 25.65 12.00
C VAL A 223 2.00 24.76 11.84
N ASN A 224 1.76 23.55 11.38
CA ASN A 224 2.79 22.63 10.91
C ASN A 224 2.74 22.52 9.39
N VAL A 225 3.89 22.50 8.74
CA VAL A 225 4.05 22.26 7.31
C VAL A 225 4.96 21.06 7.13
N THR A 226 4.51 20.10 6.36
CA THR A 226 5.29 18.94 5.93
C THR A 226 5.36 18.93 4.42
N PHE A 227 6.55 18.76 3.90
CA PHE A 227 6.85 18.59 2.49
C PHE A 227 7.61 17.29 2.29
N GLY A 228 7.29 16.53 1.26
CA GLY A 228 8.04 15.34 0.87
C GLY A 228 8.14 15.24 -0.64
N PHE A 229 9.24 14.66 -1.09
CA PHE A 229 9.55 14.47 -2.50
C PHE A 229 10.24 13.12 -2.67
N GLN A 230 9.78 12.35 -3.66
CA GLN A 230 10.33 11.03 -3.97
C GLN A 230 10.58 10.93 -5.47
N HIS A 231 11.70 10.32 -5.80
CA HIS A 231 12.04 9.88 -7.14
C HIS A 231 12.43 8.41 -7.12
N GLN A 232 11.94 7.65 -8.07
CA GLN A 232 12.32 6.27 -8.31
C GLN A 232 12.55 6.07 -9.81
N GLY A 233 13.66 5.42 -10.16
CA GLY A 233 13.97 5.13 -11.54
C GLY A 233 14.74 3.84 -11.72
N THR A 234 14.59 3.21 -12.90
CA THR A 234 15.39 2.06 -13.35
C THR A 234 15.37 1.98 -14.86
N GLU A 235 16.44 1.48 -15.47
CA GLU A 235 16.42 1.09 -16.90
C GLU A 235 15.73 -0.26 -17.13
N GLY A 236 15.49 -1.03 -16.04
CA GLY A 236 14.90 -2.34 -16.09
C GLY A 236 15.87 -3.44 -16.53
N ARG A 237 15.51 -4.70 -16.20
CA ARG A 237 16.33 -5.87 -16.52
C ARG A 237 16.33 -6.22 -18.01
N PHE A 238 15.19 -6.06 -18.65
CA PHE A 238 14.97 -6.43 -20.05
C PHE A 238 14.71 -5.20 -20.93
N PRO A 239 14.88 -5.29 -22.24
CA PRO A 239 14.44 -4.23 -23.15
C PRO A 239 12.98 -3.83 -22.88
N ASN A 240 12.66 -2.55 -23.09
CA ASN A 240 11.34 -1.96 -22.88
C ASN A 240 10.75 -2.26 -21.47
N SER A 241 11.56 -2.10 -20.41
CA SER A 241 11.13 -2.27 -19.02
C SER A 241 11.57 -1.13 -18.09
N ALA A 242 11.97 0.01 -18.63
CA ALA A 242 12.33 1.17 -17.84
C ALA A 242 11.12 1.75 -17.10
N HIS A 243 11.39 2.27 -15.91
CA HIS A 243 10.39 2.94 -15.08
C HIS A 243 10.96 4.22 -14.50
N GLU A 244 10.14 5.25 -14.44
CA GLU A 244 10.43 6.50 -13.77
C GLU A 244 9.17 6.98 -13.03
N ALA A 245 9.33 7.35 -11.76
CA ALA A 245 8.26 7.83 -10.93
C ALA A 245 8.70 9.04 -10.11
N TRP A 246 7.84 10.04 -10.08
CA TRP A 246 7.96 11.24 -9.26
C TRP A 246 6.75 11.37 -8.37
N ASN A 247 6.98 11.60 -7.10
CA ASN A 247 5.94 11.89 -6.14
C ASN A 247 6.29 13.13 -5.34
N MET A 248 5.32 14.00 -5.18
CA MET A 248 5.41 15.17 -4.30
C MET A 248 4.23 15.15 -3.35
N ARG A 249 4.47 15.46 -2.09
CA ARG A 249 3.45 15.52 -1.05
C ARG A 249 3.63 16.74 -0.18
N VAL A 250 2.51 17.39 0.10
CA VAL A 250 2.44 18.56 0.98
C VAL A 250 1.33 18.30 1.99
N LYS A 251 1.59 18.58 3.26
CA LYS A 251 0.56 18.57 4.31
C LYS A 251 0.72 19.81 5.17
N VAL A 252 -0.34 20.57 5.28
CA VAL A 252 -0.43 21.75 6.15
C VAL A 252 -1.47 21.48 7.20
N ARG A 253 -1.08 21.50 8.48
CA ARG A 253 -1.99 21.37 9.60
C ARG A 253 -2.09 22.69 10.35
N TYR A 254 -3.31 23.16 10.53
CA TYR A 254 -3.62 24.35 11.31
C TYR A 254 -4.46 23.97 12.53
N ASN A 255 -3.86 24.11 13.71
CA ASN A 255 -4.49 23.86 15.00
C ASN A 255 -5.24 25.16 15.43
N ILE A 256 -6.51 25.28 15.09
CA ILE A 256 -7.35 26.44 15.44
C ILE A 256 -7.47 26.53 16.96
N SER A 257 -7.80 25.41 17.60
CA SER A 257 -7.92 25.27 19.04
C SER A 257 -7.38 23.90 19.50
N ARG A 258 -7.44 23.63 20.80
CA ARG A 258 -7.09 22.32 21.36
C ARG A 258 -8.01 21.18 20.87
N ASN A 259 -9.22 21.53 20.42
CA ASN A 259 -10.25 20.57 20.06
C ASN A 259 -10.60 20.59 18.57
N PHE A 260 -9.92 21.42 17.75
CA PHE A 260 -10.26 21.56 16.34
C PHE A 260 -9.05 21.85 15.46
N ASN A 261 -8.82 20.99 14.46
CA ASN A 261 -7.75 21.08 13.48
C ASN A 261 -8.29 21.14 12.06
N ILE A 262 -7.58 21.86 11.19
CA ILE A 262 -7.74 21.79 9.74
C ILE A 262 -6.47 21.19 9.15
N ILE A 263 -6.62 20.23 8.28
CA ILE A 263 -5.51 19.56 7.59
C ILE A 263 -5.77 19.67 6.09
N LEU A 264 -4.88 20.33 5.37
CA LEU A 264 -4.84 20.33 3.91
C LEU A 264 -3.70 19.41 3.47
N SER A 265 -4.00 18.46 2.61
CA SER A 265 -3.02 17.54 2.05
C SER A 265 -3.10 17.51 0.53
N GLU A 266 -1.97 17.47 -0.13
CA GLU A 266 -1.86 17.25 -1.57
C GLU A 266 -0.84 16.13 -1.84
N TYR A 267 -1.20 15.23 -2.74
CA TYR A 267 -0.39 14.08 -3.13
C TYR A 267 -0.37 13.97 -4.66
N LEU A 268 0.78 14.28 -5.26
CA LEU A 268 1.01 14.27 -6.69
C LEU A 268 1.84 13.06 -7.06
N THR A 269 1.43 12.33 -8.09
CA THR A 269 2.17 11.18 -8.62
C THR A 269 2.22 11.27 -10.14
N ASN A 270 3.42 11.23 -10.70
CA ASN A 270 3.66 11.10 -12.13
C ASN A 270 4.55 9.91 -12.37
N THR A 271 4.11 8.99 -13.23
CA THR A 271 4.89 7.79 -13.58
C THR A 271 4.94 7.60 -15.07
N GLN A 272 6.05 7.06 -15.54
CA GLN A 272 6.19 6.53 -16.89
C GLN A 272 6.81 5.14 -16.79
N THR A 273 6.14 4.14 -17.36
CA THR A 273 6.53 2.73 -17.29
C THR A 273 6.50 2.13 -18.67
N GLN A 274 7.60 1.54 -19.10
CA GLN A 274 7.65 0.72 -20.31
C GLN A 274 7.07 -0.67 -20.02
N LEU A 275 6.38 -1.23 -21.01
CA LEU A 275 5.60 -2.46 -20.87
C LEU A 275 6.05 -3.47 -21.92
N ASN A 276 7.04 -4.29 -21.61
CA ASN A 276 7.63 -5.23 -22.55
C ASN A 276 6.76 -6.48 -22.85
N GLY A 277 5.61 -6.63 -22.21
CA GLY A 277 4.72 -7.79 -22.38
C GLY A 277 5.29 -9.12 -21.91
N GLY A 278 6.49 -9.11 -21.29
CA GLY A 278 7.23 -10.28 -20.87
C GLY A 278 8.09 -10.89 -21.97
N VAL A 279 8.77 -12.00 -21.66
CA VAL A 279 9.73 -12.67 -22.53
C VAL A 279 9.03 -13.63 -23.48
N ASP A 280 9.37 -13.60 -24.75
CA ASP A 280 8.90 -14.55 -25.76
C ASP A 280 9.71 -15.85 -25.73
N TYR A 281 9.15 -16.91 -25.14
CA TYR A 281 9.80 -18.24 -25.11
C TYR A 281 9.86 -18.94 -26.44
N THR A 282 8.93 -18.64 -27.35
CA THR A 282 8.86 -19.29 -28.65
C THR A 282 9.98 -18.81 -29.57
N ALA A 283 10.32 -17.53 -29.47
CA ALA A 283 11.39 -16.93 -30.25
C ALA A 283 12.79 -17.24 -29.68
N SER A 284 12.94 -17.32 -28.37
CA SER A 284 14.26 -17.39 -27.73
C SER A 284 14.62 -18.78 -27.15
N GLY A 285 13.63 -19.63 -26.87
CA GLY A 285 13.78 -20.82 -26.03
C GLY A 285 13.96 -20.48 -24.54
N LEU A 286 13.64 -21.39 -23.63
CA LEU A 286 13.58 -21.10 -22.19
C LEU A 286 14.92 -20.61 -21.60
N ALA A 287 16.03 -21.23 -21.98
CA ALA A 287 17.34 -20.87 -21.42
C ALA A 287 17.79 -19.46 -21.82
N ARG A 288 17.56 -19.07 -23.08
CA ARG A 288 17.87 -17.72 -23.57
C ARG A 288 16.91 -16.67 -23.07
N SER A 289 15.68 -17.06 -22.75
CA SER A 289 14.64 -16.19 -22.23
C SER A 289 14.95 -15.62 -20.85
N LEU A 290 15.84 -16.26 -20.10
CA LEU A 290 16.31 -15.81 -18.79
C LEU A 290 17.52 -14.88 -18.88
N ASP A 291 18.20 -14.82 -20.05
CA ASP A 291 19.33 -13.93 -20.27
C ASP A 291 18.86 -12.58 -20.82
N PRO A 292 19.04 -11.46 -20.07
CA PRO A 292 18.61 -10.13 -20.51
C PRO A 292 19.18 -9.68 -21.87
N LEU A 293 20.35 -10.19 -22.26
CA LEU A 293 21.01 -9.84 -23.51
C LEU A 293 20.52 -10.64 -24.72
N GLN A 294 19.86 -11.78 -24.48
CA GLN A 294 19.42 -12.70 -25.54
C GLN A 294 17.91 -12.84 -25.60
N ALA A 295 17.20 -12.37 -24.57
CA ALA A 295 15.76 -12.49 -24.50
C ALA A 295 15.06 -11.59 -25.52
N THR A 296 14.12 -12.16 -26.25
CA THR A 296 13.19 -11.40 -27.10
C THR A 296 11.96 -11.03 -26.29
N MET A 297 11.55 -9.76 -26.34
CA MET A 297 10.35 -9.29 -25.66
C MET A 297 9.13 -9.48 -26.54
N ARG A 298 7.98 -9.70 -25.91
CA ARG A 298 6.67 -9.79 -26.58
C ARG A 298 6.21 -8.43 -27.12
N ASN A 299 6.65 -7.35 -26.45
CA ASN A 299 6.38 -5.98 -26.87
C ASN A 299 7.66 -5.12 -26.68
N THR A 300 7.98 -4.28 -27.68
CA THR A 300 9.22 -3.53 -27.72
C THR A 300 9.04 -2.03 -27.56
N ASP A 301 7.80 -1.52 -27.57
CA ASP A 301 7.53 -0.07 -27.57
C ASP A 301 6.29 0.35 -26.77
N ALA A 302 5.52 -0.58 -26.20
CA ALA A 302 4.39 -0.21 -25.35
C ALA A 302 4.86 0.49 -24.08
N PHE A 303 4.12 1.51 -23.67
CA PHE A 303 4.35 2.22 -22.43
C PHE A 303 3.05 2.78 -21.82
N GLU A 304 3.12 3.10 -20.56
CA GLU A 304 2.06 3.77 -19.80
C GLU A 304 2.60 5.03 -19.12
N LYS A 305 1.83 6.11 -19.17
CA LYS A 305 2.03 7.29 -18.33
C LYS A 305 0.83 7.51 -17.44
N ILE A 306 1.08 7.82 -16.18
CA ILE A 306 0.04 8.17 -15.21
C ILE A 306 0.39 9.51 -14.60
N SER A 307 -0.59 10.41 -14.61
CA SER A 307 -0.55 11.67 -13.87
C SER A 307 -1.75 11.72 -12.94
N ARG A 308 -1.48 11.70 -11.64
CA ARG A 308 -2.50 11.67 -10.60
C ARG A 308 -2.29 12.79 -9.60
N ASN A 309 -3.37 13.44 -9.22
CA ASN A 309 -3.40 14.45 -8.16
C ASN A 309 -4.55 14.14 -7.20
N ASP A 310 -4.23 14.05 -5.92
CA ASP A 310 -5.15 13.86 -4.81
C ASP A 310 -5.04 15.05 -3.86
N VAL A 311 -6.15 15.75 -3.60
CA VAL A 311 -6.22 16.90 -2.68
C VAL A 311 -7.29 16.62 -1.64
N ASP A 312 -6.95 16.75 -0.37
CA ASP A 312 -7.82 16.50 0.77
C ASP A 312 -7.81 17.69 1.74
N LEU A 313 -9.01 18.12 2.16
CA LEU A 313 -9.21 19.08 3.23
C LEU A 313 -9.98 18.39 4.36
N SER A 314 -9.31 18.10 5.47
CA SER A 314 -9.90 17.45 6.63
C SER A 314 -10.10 18.42 7.78
N LEU A 315 -11.32 18.44 8.31
CA LEU A 315 -11.72 19.14 9.52
C LEU A 315 -11.86 18.09 10.61
N VAL A 316 -11.01 18.16 11.63
CA VAL A 316 -10.93 17.15 12.69
C VAL A 316 -11.16 17.81 14.03
N GLY A 317 -12.08 17.28 14.81
CA GLY A 317 -12.41 17.88 16.10
C GLY A 317 -13.04 16.93 17.11
N THR A 318 -13.03 17.34 18.37
CA THR A 318 -13.72 16.68 19.48
C THR A 318 -14.95 17.48 19.85
N ILE A 319 -15.98 17.39 18.98
CA ILE A 319 -17.18 18.26 19.07
C ILE A 319 -17.99 17.95 20.34
N PHE A 320 -17.98 16.69 20.80
CA PHE A 320 -18.76 16.24 21.96
C PHE A 320 -17.98 16.30 23.29
N GLY A 321 -16.90 17.09 23.35
CA GLY A 321 -16.25 17.48 24.61
C GLY A 321 -15.24 16.48 25.19
N ASP A 322 -15.21 15.25 24.72
CA ASP A 322 -14.24 14.24 25.14
C ASP A 322 -13.15 14.03 24.04
N THR A 323 -11.90 13.91 24.46
CA THR A 323 -10.75 13.73 23.55
C THR A 323 -10.80 12.39 22.80
N THR A 324 -11.58 11.42 23.27
CA THR A 324 -11.80 10.12 22.62
C THR A 324 -12.88 10.17 21.55
N ASN A 325 -13.79 11.16 21.60
CA ASN A 325 -14.93 11.30 20.69
C ASN A 325 -14.58 12.19 19.50
N VAL A 326 -13.95 11.61 18.49
CA VAL A 326 -13.45 12.34 17.33
C VAL A 326 -14.47 12.42 16.20
N SER A 327 -14.70 13.66 15.73
CA SER A 327 -15.44 13.96 14.50
C SER A 327 -14.48 14.35 13.40
N MET A 328 -14.62 13.79 12.20
CA MET A 328 -13.83 14.17 11.04
C MET A 328 -14.73 14.37 9.81
N LEU A 329 -14.56 15.50 9.14
CA LEU A 329 -15.13 15.76 7.82
C LEU A 329 -13.98 16.00 6.83
N THR A 330 -13.88 15.13 5.83
CA THR A 330 -12.90 15.26 4.75
C THR A 330 -13.60 15.61 3.45
N LEU A 331 -13.23 16.72 2.86
CA LEU A 331 -13.59 17.11 1.49
C LEU A 331 -12.41 16.77 0.59
N TYR A 332 -12.65 16.10 -0.52
CA TYR A 332 -11.56 15.65 -1.39
C TYR A 332 -11.86 15.80 -2.87
N TYR A 333 -10.80 15.91 -3.63
CA TYR A 333 -10.80 15.89 -5.08
C TYR A 333 -9.61 15.05 -5.58
N SER A 334 -9.88 14.19 -6.53
CA SER A 334 -8.87 13.39 -7.21
C SER A 334 -9.03 13.46 -8.72
N ASN A 335 -7.92 13.51 -9.42
CA ASN A 335 -7.86 13.44 -10.88
C ASN A 335 -6.78 12.45 -11.29
N ASN A 336 -7.10 11.56 -12.21
CA ASN A 336 -6.19 10.55 -12.72
C ASN A 336 -6.27 10.53 -14.25
N LEU A 337 -5.13 10.76 -14.89
CA LEU A 337 -4.95 10.59 -16.33
C LEU A 337 -4.01 9.40 -16.54
N ARG A 338 -4.51 8.38 -17.21
CA ARG A 338 -3.76 7.20 -17.65
C ARG A 338 -3.67 7.20 -19.17
N GLU A 339 -2.47 7.23 -19.69
CA GLU A 339 -2.19 7.17 -21.11
C GLU A 339 -1.48 5.86 -21.43
N TYR A 340 -2.15 4.94 -22.11
CA TYR A 340 -1.54 3.70 -22.61
C TYR A 340 -1.27 3.82 -24.11
N ARG A 341 -0.08 3.40 -24.52
CA ARG A 341 0.39 3.43 -25.90
C ARG A 341 0.98 2.09 -26.27
N ASP A 342 0.62 1.60 -27.44
CA ASP A 342 1.27 0.49 -28.11
C ASP A 342 1.33 0.84 -29.61
N GLU A 343 2.48 1.24 -30.07
CA GLU A 343 2.73 1.75 -31.43
C GLU A 343 3.42 0.72 -32.31
N GLU A 344 3.66 -0.49 -31.81
CA GLU A 344 4.35 -1.52 -32.56
C GLU A 344 3.51 -2.03 -33.73
N THR A 345 3.96 -1.70 -34.92
CA THR A 345 3.42 -2.26 -36.18
C THR A 345 4.13 -3.56 -36.50
N LYS A 346 3.68 -4.69 -35.94
CA LYS A 346 4.27 -6.03 -36.16
C LYS A 346 3.97 -6.61 -37.52
N SER A 347 3.62 -6.06 -38.46
CA SER A 347 3.31 -6.31 -39.86
C SER A 347 2.00 -5.64 -40.25
N PRO A 348 1.82 -5.28 -41.52
CA PRO A 348 0.60 -4.62 -42.00
C PRO A 348 -0.69 -5.41 -41.74
N SER A 349 -0.58 -6.72 -41.54
CA SER A 349 -1.72 -7.60 -41.30
C SER A 349 -2.04 -7.81 -39.80
N ASN A 350 -1.12 -7.49 -38.87
CA ASN A 350 -1.24 -7.77 -37.45
C ASN A 350 -0.84 -6.61 -36.54
N GLY A 351 -0.52 -5.44 -37.11
CA GLY A 351 -0.15 -4.26 -36.33
C GLY A 351 -1.35 -3.72 -35.56
N LEU A 352 -1.20 -3.63 -34.27
CA LEU A 352 -2.16 -2.99 -33.39
C LEU A 352 -1.52 -1.67 -32.90
N PHE A 353 -2.02 -0.57 -33.46
CA PHE A 353 -1.76 0.73 -32.91
C PHE A 353 -2.82 1.02 -31.84
N ILE A 354 -2.42 1.09 -30.59
CA ILE A 354 -3.31 1.40 -29.48
C ILE A 354 -2.92 2.74 -28.87
N LYS A 355 -3.88 3.64 -28.83
CA LYS A 355 -3.80 4.91 -28.12
C LYS A 355 -5.03 5.03 -27.23
N SER A 356 -4.83 4.70 -25.94
CA SER A 356 -5.91 4.61 -24.98
C SER A 356 -5.67 5.60 -23.84
N ASP A 357 -6.40 6.72 -23.86
CA ASP A 357 -6.33 7.76 -22.83
C ASP A 357 -7.57 7.69 -21.96
N HIS A 358 -7.35 7.42 -20.67
CA HIS A 358 -8.41 7.36 -19.68
C HIS A 358 -8.24 8.49 -18.67
N ARG A 359 -9.20 9.40 -18.65
CA ARG A 359 -9.25 10.47 -17.64
C ARG A 359 -10.44 10.24 -16.73
N SER A 360 -10.16 10.04 -15.46
CA SER A 360 -11.16 9.95 -14.41
C SER A 360 -10.95 11.03 -13.36
N SER A 361 -12.05 11.56 -12.82
CA SER A 361 -12.02 12.45 -11.67
C SER A 361 -13.12 12.07 -10.70
N TRP A 362 -12.85 12.27 -9.42
CA TRP A 362 -13.85 12.09 -8.36
C TRP A 362 -13.65 13.09 -7.26
N MET A 363 -14.75 13.54 -6.71
CA MET A 363 -14.78 14.47 -5.60
C MET A 363 -15.88 14.08 -4.63
N GLY A 364 -15.66 14.34 -3.36
CA GLY A 364 -16.65 13.95 -2.37
C GLY A 364 -16.45 14.60 -1.02
N ALA A 365 -17.36 14.24 -0.14
CA ALA A 365 -17.33 14.56 1.28
C ALA A 365 -17.51 13.24 2.06
N GLN A 366 -16.65 13.03 3.03
CA GLN A 366 -16.70 11.89 3.95
C GLN A 366 -16.76 12.44 5.37
N PHE A 367 -17.79 12.04 6.10
CA PHE A 367 -17.94 12.34 7.53
C PHE A 367 -17.77 11.05 8.33
N THR A 368 -17.09 11.15 9.45
CA THR A 368 -16.93 10.05 10.41
C THR A 368 -16.99 10.56 11.82
N GLN A 369 -17.59 9.77 12.72
CA GLN A 369 -17.73 10.07 14.13
C GLN A 369 -17.41 8.84 14.96
N ASN A 370 -16.56 9.01 15.97
CA ASN A 370 -16.29 8.02 17.00
C ASN A 370 -16.94 8.42 18.30
N PHE A 371 -17.48 7.42 19.01
CA PHE A 371 -17.90 7.50 20.40
C PHE A 371 -17.26 6.34 21.16
N ASP A 372 -16.23 6.64 21.92
CA ASP A 372 -15.46 5.66 22.67
C ASP A 372 -15.70 5.82 24.18
N THR A 373 -16.07 4.72 24.81
CA THR A 373 -16.12 4.56 26.27
C THR A 373 -15.29 3.34 26.69
N GLU A 374 -15.19 3.07 27.98
CA GLU A 374 -14.44 1.89 28.47
C GLU A 374 -15.01 0.55 27.98
N PHE A 375 -16.32 0.47 27.79
CA PHE A 375 -17.04 -0.76 27.43
C PHE A 375 -17.68 -0.74 26.05
N GLN A 376 -17.71 0.40 25.37
CA GLN A 376 -18.41 0.58 24.10
C GLN A 376 -17.61 1.45 23.15
N ARG A 377 -17.58 1.07 21.87
CA ARG A 377 -17.02 1.86 20.77
C ARG A 377 -18.00 1.88 19.63
N PHE A 378 -18.62 3.01 19.45
CA PHE A 378 -19.54 3.24 18.33
C PHE A 378 -18.88 4.13 17.29
N ASN A 379 -18.82 3.65 16.04
CA ASN A 379 -18.31 4.40 14.92
C ASN A 379 -19.38 4.49 13.85
N ILE A 380 -19.58 5.68 13.30
CA ILE A 380 -20.51 5.92 12.20
C ILE A 380 -19.83 6.79 11.14
N GLY A 381 -20.13 6.53 9.88
CA GLY A 381 -19.61 7.33 8.78
C GLY A 381 -20.56 7.38 7.61
N ALA A 382 -20.44 8.47 6.86
CA ALA A 382 -21.18 8.71 5.64
C ALA A 382 -20.24 9.26 4.57
N THR A 383 -20.46 8.87 3.31
CA THR A 383 -19.71 9.38 2.16
C THR A 383 -20.67 9.70 1.04
N ILE A 384 -20.47 10.87 0.42
CA ILE A 384 -21.08 11.20 -0.86
C ILE A 384 -19.96 11.54 -1.85
N GLU A 385 -19.99 10.92 -3.01
CA GLU A 385 -18.93 11.05 -4.00
C GLU A 385 -19.50 11.16 -5.40
N LEU A 386 -19.05 12.15 -6.14
CA LEU A 386 -19.30 12.30 -7.57
C LEU A 386 -18.13 11.71 -8.34
N ARG A 387 -18.40 10.68 -9.13
CA ARG A 387 -17.44 10.01 -10.03
C ARG A 387 -17.69 10.41 -11.47
N GLN A 388 -16.62 10.74 -12.18
CA GLN A 388 -16.68 11.12 -13.59
C GLN A 388 -15.58 10.40 -14.38
N ILE A 389 -15.98 9.82 -15.51
CA ILE A 389 -15.06 9.45 -16.58
C ILE A 389 -15.19 10.55 -17.62
N GLU A 390 -14.16 11.41 -17.73
CA GLU A 390 -14.18 12.59 -18.58
C GLU A 390 -13.80 12.25 -20.02
N ALA A 391 -12.83 11.35 -20.18
CA ALA A 391 -12.37 10.84 -21.46
C ALA A 391 -11.97 9.39 -21.31
N SER A 392 -12.47 8.56 -22.23
CA SER A 392 -12.05 7.17 -22.37
C SER A 392 -12.55 6.68 -23.74
N PRO A 393 -11.69 6.20 -24.61
CA PRO A 393 -12.12 5.70 -25.93
C PRO A 393 -13.04 4.49 -25.81
N ASN A 394 -12.81 3.66 -24.78
CA ASN A 394 -13.46 2.36 -24.66
C ASN A 394 -14.66 2.37 -23.70
N ILE A 395 -14.74 3.34 -22.77
CA ILE A 395 -15.84 3.45 -21.79
C ILE A 395 -16.79 4.58 -22.15
N GLY A 396 -16.32 5.61 -22.84
CA GLY A 396 -17.03 6.86 -23.10
C GLY A 396 -17.17 7.73 -21.84
N ARG A 397 -17.91 8.84 -21.97
CA ARG A 397 -18.15 9.73 -20.83
C ARG A 397 -19.19 9.15 -19.88
N ARG A 398 -18.90 9.13 -18.59
CA ARG A 398 -19.79 8.63 -17.55
C ARG A 398 -19.77 9.57 -16.34
N ARG A 399 -20.90 9.68 -15.67
CA ARG A 399 -21.04 10.44 -14.44
C ARG A 399 -22.02 9.73 -13.51
N ASN A 400 -21.64 9.57 -12.25
CA ASN A 400 -22.49 8.96 -11.23
C ASN A 400 -22.21 9.55 -9.86
N VAL A 401 -23.22 9.59 -9.01
CA VAL A 401 -23.10 9.90 -7.59
C VAL A 401 -23.20 8.61 -6.83
N VAL A 402 -22.26 8.41 -5.90
CA VAL A 402 -22.21 7.30 -4.97
C VAL A 402 -22.51 7.84 -3.57
N GLY A 403 -23.47 7.23 -2.89
CA GLY A 403 -23.76 7.48 -1.49
C GLY A 403 -23.45 6.27 -0.65
N SER A 404 -22.82 6.45 0.50
CA SER A 404 -22.53 5.36 1.44
C SER A 404 -22.81 5.79 2.87
N LEU A 405 -23.37 4.89 3.66
CA LEU A 405 -23.55 5.04 5.11
C LEU A 405 -23.09 3.76 5.78
N TRP A 406 -22.31 3.85 6.84
CA TRP A 406 -21.87 2.69 7.60
C TRP A 406 -21.85 2.98 9.09
N ALA A 407 -22.02 1.91 9.89
CA ALA A 407 -21.90 1.96 11.34
C ALA A 407 -21.27 0.68 11.86
N LYS A 408 -20.52 0.80 12.95
CA LYS A 408 -19.94 -0.30 13.71
C LYS A 408 -20.17 -0.03 15.19
N GLU A 409 -20.72 -1.01 15.88
CA GLU A 409 -20.84 -1.05 17.33
C GLU A 409 -19.97 -2.17 17.87
N GLU A 410 -19.15 -1.88 18.86
CA GLU A 410 -18.28 -2.84 19.53
C GLU A 410 -18.44 -2.72 21.04
N LEU A 411 -18.78 -3.83 21.67
CA LEU A 411 -19.00 -3.97 23.11
C LEU A 411 -17.86 -4.78 23.72
N VAL A 412 -17.21 -4.21 24.74
CA VAL A 412 -16.17 -4.86 25.53
C VAL A 412 -16.80 -5.33 26.83
N LEU A 413 -17.07 -6.63 26.93
CA LEU A 413 -17.76 -7.26 28.05
C LEU A 413 -16.73 -7.80 29.05
N GLY A 414 -16.28 -6.93 29.93
CA GLY A 414 -15.20 -7.22 30.88
C GLY A 414 -13.87 -7.47 30.17
N THR A 415 -13.06 -8.37 30.70
CA THR A 415 -11.77 -8.77 30.12
C THR A 415 -11.90 -10.03 29.25
N LEU A 416 -13.07 -10.65 29.19
CA LEU A 416 -13.25 -11.97 28.60
C LEU A 416 -13.70 -11.92 27.13
N ILE A 417 -14.62 -11.03 26.79
CA ILE A 417 -15.28 -11.04 25.48
C ILE A 417 -15.38 -9.64 24.89
N THR A 418 -15.07 -9.54 23.60
CA THR A 418 -15.38 -8.38 22.77
C THR A 418 -16.29 -8.85 21.63
N VAL A 419 -17.40 -8.15 21.40
CA VAL A 419 -18.37 -8.47 20.34
C VAL A 419 -18.61 -7.23 19.51
N ALA A 420 -18.64 -7.38 18.20
CA ALA A 420 -18.97 -6.28 17.28
C ALA A 420 -20.07 -6.64 16.30
N GLY A 421 -20.96 -5.68 16.07
CA GLY A 421 -21.93 -5.71 14.99
C GLY A 421 -21.72 -4.52 14.06
N TYR A 422 -21.89 -4.71 12.75
CA TYR A 422 -21.63 -3.64 11.80
C TYR A 422 -22.45 -3.79 10.53
N GLY A 423 -22.69 -2.65 9.88
CA GLY A 423 -23.43 -2.59 8.64
C GLY A 423 -22.97 -1.45 7.73
N ARG A 424 -23.24 -1.62 6.45
CA ARG A 424 -22.99 -0.63 5.43
C ARG A 424 -24.11 -0.63 4.40
N TYR A 425 -24.54 0.56 4.01
CA TYR A 425 -25.48 0.80 2.94
C TYR A 425 -24.80 1.63 1.85
N ASP A 426 -24.94 1.20 0.60
CA ASP A 426 -24.37 1.89 -0.55
C ASP A 426 -25.44 2.11 -1.62
N GLN A 427 -25.46 3.30 -2.21
CA GLN A 427 -26.20 3.62 -3.42
C GLN A 427 -25.22 3.80 -4.58
N TYR A 428 -25.34 2.94 -5.60
CA TYR A 428 -24.48 2.94 -6.77
C TYR A 428 -25.26 2.68 -8.04
N LEU A 429 -25.08 3.52 -9.07
CA LEU A 429 -25.80 3.45 -10.36
C LEU A 429 -27.34 3.31 -10.20
N LYS A 430 -27.92 4.08 -9.28
CA LYS A 430 -29.37 4.08 -8.95
C LYS A 430 -29.88 2.75 -8.38
N LYS A 431 -29.01 1.92 -7.84
CA LYS A 431 -29.36 0.70 -7.12
C LYS A 431 -28.88 0.81 -5.68
N ASP A 432 -29.65 0.23 -4.77
CA ASP A 432 -29.40 0.28 -3.34
C ASP A 432 -28.95 -1.09 -2.84
N TYR A 433 -27.97 -1.10 -1.95
CA TYR A 433 -27.38 -2.33 -1.45
C TYR A 433 -27.00 -2.20 0.02
N ALA A 434 -27.26 -3.27 0.78
CA ALA A 434 -26.87 -3.35 2.17
C ALA A 434 -25.92 -4.53 2.39
N GLY A 435 -24.92 -4.30 3.24
CA GLY A 435 -24.05 -5.32 3.79
C GLY A 435 -24.12 -5.27 5.31
N PHE A 436 -23.92 -6.39 5.97
CA PHE A 436 -23.90 -6.49 7.43
C PHE A 436 -22.98 -7.62 7.86
N GLY A 437 -22.53 -7.54 9.09
CA GLY A 437 -21.66 -8.55 9.68
C GLY A 437 -21.54 -8.40 11.19
N GLY A 438 -20.84 -9.34 11.78
CA GLY A 438 -20.48 -9.31 13.17
C GLY A 438 -19.30 -10.23 13.45
N ASP A 439 -18.59 -9.94 14.51
CA ASP A 439 -17.50 -10.76 15.00
C ASP A 439 -17.41 -10.75 16.52
N ALA A 440 -16.68 -11.70 17.05
CA ALA A 440 -16.41 -11.79 18.46
C ALA A 440 -14.97 -12.27 18.71
N THR A 441 -14.38 -11.77 19.77
CA THR A 441 -13.09 -12.22 20.31
C THR A 441 -13.28 -12.64 21.76
N LEU A 442 -12.87 -13.87 22.07
CA LEU A 442 -12.86 -14.45 23.39
C LEU A 442 -11.42 -14.48 23.91
N HIS A 443 -11.14 -13.73 24.97
CA HIS A 443 -9.84 -13.66 25.63
C HIS A 443 -9.83 -14.71 26.77
N LEU A 444 -9.32 -15.92 26.47
CA LEU A 444 -9.27 -17.03 27.44
C LEU A 444 -8.22 -16.79 28.53
N ALA A 445 -7.15 -16.10 28.17
CA ALA A 445 -6.07 -15.64 29.03
C ALA A 445 -5.41 -14.42 28.37
N GLU A 446 -4.50 -13.74 29.05
CA GLU A 446 -3.73 -12.64 28.45
C GLU A 446 -2.95 -13.09 27.20
N GLU A 447 -2.54 -14.36 27.19
CA GLU A 447 -1.77 -14.97 26.12
C GLU A 447 -2.61 -15.60 25.01
N ILE A 448 -3.88 -15.95 25.26
CA ILE A 448 -4.70 -16.75 24.35
C ILE A 448 -5.99 -16.06 24.01
N SER A 449 -6.21 -15.79 22.75
CA SER A 449 -7.48 -15.28 22.23
C SER A 449 -8.01 -16.17 21.11
N LEU A 450 -9.32 -16.42 21.13
CA LEU A 450 -10.06 -17.02 20.01
C LEU A 450 -10.90 -15.92 19.36
N PHE A 451 -10.94 -15.88 18.05
CA PHE A 451 -11.74 -14.91 17.32
C PHE A 451 -12.52 -15.58 16.19
N GLY A 452 -13.62 -14.96 15.82
CA GLY A 452 -14.41 -15.42 14.70
C GLY A 452 -15.42 -14.37 14.26
N GLY A 453 -15.86 -14.45 13.02
CA GLY A 453 -16.80 -13.49 12.49
C GLY A 453 -17.41 -13.94 11.18
N LEU A 454 -18.47 -13.25 10.78
CA LEU A 454 -19.16 -13.46 9.50
C LEU A 454 -19.63 -12.13 8.93
N SER A 455 -19.73 -12.09 7.59
CA SER A 455 -20.29 -10.94 6.88
C SER A 455 -21.00 -11.31 5.59
N PHE A 456 -21.94 -10.44 5.22
CA PHE A 456 -22.63 -10.43 3.94
C PHE A 456 -22.44 -9.07 3.31
N SER A 457 -21.86 -9.03 2.12
CA SER A 457 -21.55 -7.79 1.44
C SER A 457 -21.70 -7.95 -0.08
N ARG A 458 -21.53 -6.84 -0.82
CA ARG A 458 -21.63 -6.86 -2.28
C ARG A 458 -20.42 -6.16 -2.90
N ARG A 459 -20.04 -6.61 -4.11
CA ARG A 459 -19.15 -5.91 -5.01
C ARG A 459 -19.91 -5.47 -6.25
N PHE A 460 -19.73 -4.22 -6.62
CA PHE A 460 -20.35 -3.66 -7.82
C PHE A 460 -19.40 -3.80 -9.00
N PRO A 461 -19.93 -4.05 -10.21
CA PRO A 461 -19.13 -3.96 -11.41
C PRO A 461 -18.54 -2.56 -11.55
N THR A 462 -17.27 -2.48 -11.94
CA THR A 462 -16.59 -1.22 -12.27
C THR A 462 -17.12 -0.63 -13.58
N TYR A 463 -16.79 0.63 -13.89
CA TYR A 463 -17.17 1.20 -15.19
C TYR A 463 -16.51 0.44 -16.34
N GLN A 464 -15.31 -0.05 -16.15
CA GLN A 464 -14.59 -0.86 -17.13
C GLN A 464 -15.32 -2.18 -17.39
N GLU A 465 -15.74 -2.89 -16.35
CA GLU A 465 -16.50 -4.12 -16.47
C GLU A 465 -17.88 -3.89 -17.13
N LEU A 466 -18.52 -2.75 -16.86
CA LEU A 466 -19.85 -2.44 -17.40
C LEU A 466 -19.86 -1.89 -18.81
N PHE A 467 -18.87 -1.09 -19.19
CA PHE A 467 -18.96 -0.24 -20.36
C PHE A 467 -17.81 -0.37 -21.35
N TRP A 468 -16.79 -1.17 -21.03
CA TRP A 468 -15.68 -1.35 -21.96
C TRP A 468 -16.17 -1.93 -23.28
N SER A 469 -15.80 -1.31 -24.38
CA SER A 469 -16.22 -1.72 -25.71
C SER A 469 -15.05 -1.54 -26.67
N ASP A 470 -14.51 -2.65 -27.13
CA ASP A 470 -13.52 -2.73 -28.20
C ASP A 470 -13.64 -4.06 -28.94
N THR A 471 -12.70 -4.35 -29.82
CA THR A 471 -12.68 -5.60 -30.62
C THR A 471 -12.16 -6.81 -29.83
N THR A 472 -11.57 -6.59 -28.66
CA THR A 472 -10.89 -7.63 -27.85
C THR A 472 -11.71 -8.09 -26.65
N VAL A 473 -12.71 -7.30 -26.24
CA VAL A 473 -13.53 -7.58 -25.06
C VAL A 473 -15.00 -7.71 -25.45
N ALA A 474 -15.55 -8.87 -25.20
CA ALA A 474 -16.98 -9.13 -25.37
C ALA A 474 -17.69 -9.13 -24.01
N ARG A 475 -18.91 -8.60 -24.01
CA ARG A 475 -19.79 -8.59 -22.86
C ARG A 475 -21.20 -8.95 -23.32
N PRO A 476 -21.51 -10.24 -23.33
CA PRO A 476 -22.78 -10.71 -23.92
C PRO A 476 -24.00 -10.32 -23.10
N ASP A 477 -23.89 -10.27 -21.76
CA ASP A 477 -25.01 -10.06 -20.85
C ASP A 477 -24.78 -8.88 -19.89
N PRO A 478 -25.85 -8.25 -19.36
CA PRO A 478 -25.74 -7.28 -18.28
C PRO A 478 -25.17 -7.93 -17.02
N LEU A 479 -24.16 -7.27 -16.43
CA LEU A 479 -23.54 -7.77 -15.22
C LEU A 479 -24.39 -7.52 -13.97
N ASN A 480 -24.46 -8.55 -13.13
CA ASN A 480 -24.97 -8.47 -11.77
C ASN A 480 -23.85 -8.08 -10.79
N SER A 481 -24.23 -7.48 -9.65
CA SER A 481 -23.32 -7.31 -8.54
C SER A 481 -23.02 -8.65 -7.86
N GLU A 482 -21.76 -8.88 -7.50
CA GLU A 482 -21.37 -10.06 -6.72
C GLU A 482 -21.97 -10.02 -5.31
N LYS A 483 -22.34 -11.18 -4.79
CA LYS A 483 -22.83 -11.37 -3.41
C LYS A 483 -21.78 -12.16 -2.63
N HIS A 484 -21.12 -11.51 -1.71
CA HIS A 484 -20.08 -12.12 -0.89
C HIS A 484 -20.64 -12.56 0.46
N ARG A 485 -20.39 -13.81 0.82
CA ARG A 485 -20.58 -14.37 2.16
C ARG A 485 -19.23 -14.83 2.67
N GLN A 486 -18.84 -14.34 3.82
CA GLN A 486 -17.55 -14.67 4.42
C GLN A 486 -17.74 -15.09 5.87
N ALA A 487 -16.99 -16.10 6.29
CA ALA A 487 -16.86 -16.53 7.67
C ALA A 487 -15.41 -16.80 8.00
N GLU A 488 -14.99 -16.52 9.21
CA GLU A 488 -13.67 -16.89 9.72
C GLU A 488 -13.73 -17.34 11.17
N ILE A 489 -12.76 -18.17 11.55
CA ILE A 489 -12.46 -18.54 12.93
C ILE A 489 -10.96 -18.69 13.07
N GLY A 490 -10.43 -18.26 14.20
CA GLY A 490 -8.99 -18.35 14.43
C GLY A 490 -8.61 -18.27 15.89
N ALA A 491 -7.33 -18.45 16.12
CA ALA A 491 -6.72 -18.35 17.44
C ALA A 491 -5.42 -17.54 17.36
N GLN A 492 -5.13 -16.84 18.44
CA GLN A 492 -3.90 -16.12 18.64
C GLN A 492 -3.28 -16.51 19.97
N LEU A 493 -1.98 -16.75 19.93
CA LEU A 493 -1.15 -17.06 21.08
C LEU A 493 -0.04 -16.00 21.18
N ARG A 494 0.08 -15.33 22.31
CA ARG A 494 1.12 -14.34 22.63
C ARG A 494 1.79 -14.73 23.94
N LEU A 495 2.95 -15.34 23.88
CA LEU A 495 3.67 -15.75 25.08
C LEU A 495 4.71 -14.68 25.50
N ALA A 496 4.93 -14.57 26.80
CA ALA A 496 5.92 -13.65 27.38
C ALA A 496 7.36 -13.89 26.87
N ASN A 497 7.66 -15.11 26.38
CA ASN A 497 8.95 -15.46 25.78
C ASN A 497 9.14 -14.93 24.33
N GLY A 498 8.31 -14.01 23.88
CA GLY A 498 8.39 -13.37 22.56
C GLY A 498 7.75 -14.14 21.41
N LEU A 499 7.02 -15.23 21.69
CA LEU A 499 6.27 -15.97 20.67
C LEU A 499 4.90 -15.31 20.44
N ASN A 500 4.65 -14.93 19.19
CA ASN A 500 3.34 -14.51 18.69
C ASN A 500 2.96 -15.40 17.50
N LEU A 501 1.91 -16.20 17.66
CA LEU A 501 1.38 -17.10 16.64
C LEU A 501 -0.09 -16.79 16.43
N ARG A 502 -0.48 -16.53 15.18
CA ARG A 502 -1.88 -16.40 14.75
C ARG A 502 -2.17 -17.45 13.69
N ILE A 503 -3.29 -18.15 13.83
CA ILE A 503 -3.81 -19.08 12.82
C ILE A 503 -5.28 -18.76 12.61
N ALA A 504 -5.72 -18.73 11.35
CA ALA A 504 -7.12 -18.56 11.00
C ALA A 504 -7.54 -19.48 9.86
N TYR A 505 -8.73 -20.03 9.98
CA TYR A 505 -9.47 -20.66 8.88
C TYR A 505 -10.51 -19.68 8.36
N PHE A 506 -10.68 -19.59 7.06
CA PHE A 506 -11.69 -18.77 6.42
C PHE A 506 -12.44 -19.54 5.34
N HIS A 507 -13.72 -19.20 5.24
CA HIS A 507 -14.62 -19.68 4.18
C HIS A 507 -15.26 -18.48 3.51
N ARG A 508 -15.28 -18.45 2.17
CA ARG A 508 -15.94 -17.43 1.38
C ARG A 508 -16.73 -18.04 0.24
N THR A 509 -17.92 -17.52 0.02
CA THR A 509 -18.74 -17.83 -1.15
C THR A 509 -19.06 -16.51 -1.87
N ILE A 510 -18.90 -16.52 -3.19
CA ILE A 510 -19.29 -15.42 -4.07
C ILE A 510 -20.32 -15.97 -5.03
N ASP A 511 -21.56 -15.48 -4.96
CA ASP A 511 -22.56 -15.74 -5.98
C ASP A 511 -22.55 -14.60 -7.01
N ASP A 512 -22.88 -14.89 -8.26
CA ASP A 512 -22.78 -13.97 -9.40
C ASP A 512 -21.34 -13.40 -9.56
N ALA A 513 -20.30 -14.22 -9.39
CA ALA A 513 -18.92 -13.77 -9.47
C ALA A 513 -18.57 -13.22 -10.86
N ILE A 514 -18.02 -12.00 -10.94
CA ILE A 514 -17.60 -11.37 -12.19
C ILE A 514 -16.22 -11.91 -12.55
N VAL A 515 -16.11 -12.51 -13.72
CA VAL A 515 -14.88 -13.14 -14.20
C VAL A 515 -14.54 -12.67 -15.61
N PHE A 516 -13.24 -12.68 -15.88
CA PHE A 516 -12.71 -12.54 -17.23
C PHE A 516 -12.37 -13.93 -17.72
N THR A 517 -12.97 -14.36 -18.82
CA THR A 517 -12.73 -15.67 -19.45
C THR A 517 -12.11 -15.47 -20.84
N PRO A 518 -11.31 -16.45 -21.33
CA PRO A 518 -10.77 -16.38 -22.69
C PRO A 518 -11.91 -16.32 -23.70
N GLY A 519 -11.83 -15.41 -24.66
CA GLY A 519 -12.71 -15.35 -25.81
C GLY A 519 -12.17 -16.14 -26.99
N SER A 520 -13.03 -16.37 -27.98
CA SER A 520 -12.65 -16.98 -29.26
C SER A 520 -12.13 -15.90 -30.20
N SER A 521 -10.83 -15.64 -30.30
CA SER A 521 -10.31 -14.78 -31.32
C SER A 521 -8.94 -15.21 -31.85
N SER A 522 -8.68 -14.82 -33.10
CA SER A 522 -7.43 -14.98 -33.82
C SER A 522 -6.49 -13.78 -33.68
N SER A 523 -6.73 -12.87 -32.73
CA SER A 523 -5.93 -11.67 -32.56
C SER A 523 -4.73 -11.89 -31.64
N THR A 524 -3.71 -11.06 -31.77
CA THR A 524 -2.43 -11.10 -31.04
C THR A 524 -2.58 -10.86 -29.54
N PHE A 525 -3.69 -10.24 -29.09
CA PHE A 525 -4.05 -10.13 -27.68
C PHE A 525 -5.11 -11.17 -27.33
N PRO A 526 -5.07 -11.73 -26.11
CA PRO A 526 -6.13 -12.62 -25.69
C PRO A 526 -7.45 -11.85 -25.70
N SER A 527 -8.35 -12.25 -26.59
CA SER A 527 -9.74 -11.79 -26.49
C SER A 527 -10.31 -12.32 -25.20
N MET A 528 -11.14 -11.52 -24.56
CA MET A 528 -11.75 -11.89 -23.29
C MET A 528 -13.26 -11.63 -23.32
N VAL A 529 -13.96 -12.39 -22.49
CA VAL A 529 -15.38 -12.20 -22.22
C VAL A 529 -15.53 -11.84 -20.74
N ILE A 530 -16.27 -10.78 -20.47
CA ILE A 530 -16.62 -10.38 -19.10
C ILE A 530 -18.04 -10.87 -18.83
N GLY A 531 -18.20 -11.67 -17.79
CA GLY A 531 -19.49 -12.24 -17.43
C GLY A 531 -19.59 -12.61 -15.95
N ASN A 532 -20.80 -12.94 -15.52
CA ASN A 532 -21.01 -13.54 -14.21
C ASN A 532 -20.98 -15.07 -14.31
N ILE A 533 -20.35 -15.72 -13.34
CA ILE A 533 -20.50 -17.15 -13.07
C ILE A 533 -21.29 -17.36 -11.79
N ASP A 534 -22.05 -18.45 -11.71
CA ASP A 534 -23.02 -18.65 -10.63
C ASP A 534 -22.36 -18.60 -9.24
N LYS A 535 -21.22 -19.28 -9.07
CA LYS A 535 -20.64 -19.43 -7.73
C LYS A 535 -19.15 -19.71 -7.74
N VAL A 536 -18.41 -18.99 -6.89
CA VAL A 536 -17.03 -19.31 -6.49
C VAL A 536 -16.98 -19.53 -4.99
N THR A 537 -16.42 -20.66 -4.56
CA THR A 537 -16.18 -20.96 -3.15
C THR A 537 -14.68 -20.99 -2.87
N THR A 538 -14.25 -20.32 -1.83
CA THR A 538 -12.86 -20.28 -1.37
C THR A 538 -12.78 -20.75 0.07
N ASN A 539 -11.92 -21.72 0.34
CA ASN A 539 -11.55 -22.16 1.69
C ASN A 539 -10.05 -21.99 1.86
N GLY A 540 -9.64 -21.57 3.03
CA GLY A 540 -8.22 -21.43 3.28
C GLY A 540 -7.85 -21.41 4.75
N VAL A 541 -6.57 -21.64 4.98
CA VAL A 541 -5.91 -21.49 6.28
C VAL A 541 -4.75 -20.55 6.10
N GLU A 542 -4.61 -19.64 7.02
CA GLU A 542 -3.49 -18.71 7.08
C GLU A 542 -2.84 -18.74 8.46
N ALA A 543 -1.52 -18.52 8.50
CA ALA A 543 -0.77 -18.45 9.73
C ALA A 543 0.26 -17.32 9.67
N LYS A 544 0.51 -16.67 10.80
CA LYS A 544 1.63 -15.74 11.03
C LYS A 544 2.35 -16.15 12.29
N LEU A 545 3.67 -16.25 12.19
CA LEU A 545 4.58 -16.53 13.28
C LEU A 545 5.55 -15.37 13.42
N HIS A 546 5.72 -14.89 14.63
CA HIS A 546 6.84 -14.06 15.05
C HIS A 546 7.33 -14.59 16.39
N TRP A 547 8.59 -15.01 16.44
CA TRP A 547 9.20 -15.54 17.65
C TRP A 547 10.59 -15.01 17.82
N ARG A 548 10.82 -14.23 18.86
CA ARG A 548 12.12 -13.71 19.24
C ARG A 548 12.61 -14.50 20.45
N PHE A 549 13.66 -15.28 20.27
CA PHE A 549 14.25 -16.10 21.33
C PHE A 549 15.76 -15.90 21.37
N TRP A 550 16.27 -15.58 22.54
CA TRP A 550 17.68 -15.24 22.78
C TRP A 550 18.16 -14.15 21.79
N VAL A 551 19.12 -14.50 20.89
CA VAL A 551 19.65 -13.59 19.85
C VAL A 551 19.02 -13.80 18.48
N PHE A 552 18.05 -14.72 18.37
CA PHE A 552 17.42 -15.07 17.10
C PHE A 552 15.99 -14.59 17.04
N ALA A 553 15.54 -14.28 15.82
CA ALA A 553 14.16 -14.07 15.48
C ALA A 553 13.73 -14.98 14.34
N LEU A 554 12.59 -15.62 14.48
CA LEU A 554 11.91 -16.40 13.46
C LEU A 554 10.63 -15.68 13.08
N GLU A 555 10.50 -15.30 11.82
CA GLU A 555 9.35 -14.59 11.29
C GLU A 555 8.81 -15.32 10.08
N GLY A 556 7.50 -15.39 9.93
CA GLY A 556 6.93 -16.00 8.73
C GLY A 556 5.43 -15.91 8.63
N THR A 557 4.96 -16.01 7.39
CA THR A 557 3.56 -16.12 7.03
C THR A 557 3.38 -17.30 6.08
N GLY A 558 2.26 -17.98 6.22
CA GLY A 558 1.89 -19.05 5.32
C GLY A 558 0.40 -19.02 5.02
N THR A 559 0.05 -19.38 3.79
CA THR A 559 -1.35 -19.38 3.34
C THR A 559 -1.60 -20.61 2.47
N PHE A 560 -2.67 -21.32 2.76
CA PHE A 560 -3.18 -22.42 1.96
C PHE A 560 -4.61 -22.11 1.52
N ILE A 561 -4.88 -22.14 0.19
CA ILE A 561 -6.17 -21.74 -0.38
C ILE A 561 -6.64 -22.78 -1.40
N ILE A 562 -7.91 -23.14 -1.34
CA ILE A 562 -8.59 -23.93 -2.36
C ILE A 562 -9.80 -23.12 -2.88
N ARG A 563 -9.80 -22.85 -4.18
CA ARG A 563 -10.90 -22.17 -4.88
C ARG A 563 -11.64 -23.17 -5.79
N LYS A 564 -12.96 -23.12 -5.77
CA LYS A 564 -13.81 -24.01 -6.55
C LYS A 564 -14.94 -23.25 -7.22
N THR A 565 -15.27 -23.66 -8.44
CA THR A 565 -16.52 -23.35 -9.14
C THR A 565 -17.40 -24.59 -9.20
N GLN A 566 -18.54 -24.51 -9.85
CA GLN A 566 -19.38 -25.70 -10.16
C GLN A 566 -18.64 -26.68 -11.10
N GLU A 567 -17.78 -26.18 -11.97
CA GLU A 567 -17.03 -26.96 -12.95
C GLU A 567 -15.78 -27.65 -12.37
N GLY A 568 -15.35 -27.24 -11.17
CA GLY A 568 -14.19 -27.86 -10.50
C GLY A 568 -13.31 -26.89 -9.73
N THR A 569 -12.09 -27.34 -9.42
CA THR A 569 -11.11 -26.53 -8.70
C THR A 569 -10.40 -25.58 -9.65
N LEU A 570 -10.45 -24.28 -9.33
CA LEU A 570 -9.67 -23.28 -10.02
C LEU A 570 -8.18 -23.44 -9.67
N GLN A 571 -7.32 -23.37 -10.67
CA GLN A 571 -5.87 -23.50 -10.53
C GLN A 571 -5.15 -22.18 -10.86
N ASP A 572 -5.89 -21.11 -11.00
CA ASP A 572 -5.43 -19.76 -11.35
C ASP A 572 -4.64 -19.06 -10.23
N PHE A 573 -4.61 -19.66 -9.05
CA PHE A 573 -3.86 -19.21 -7.89
C PHE A 573 -2.95 -20.32 -7.33
N PRO A 574 -1.77 -19.99 -6.80
CA PRO A 574 -0.98 -20.94 -6.04
C PRO A 574 -1.76 -21.37 -4.79
N LYS A 575 -1.94 -22.69 -4.64
CA LYS A 575 -2.64 -23.24 -3.47
C LYS A 575 -1.93 -22.94 -2.16
N THR A 576 -0.61 -22.89 -2.21
CA THR A 576 0.24 -22.62 -1.04
C THR A 576 1.24 -21.52 -1.37
N SER A 577 1.34 -20.56 -0.50
CA SER A 577 2.42 -19.58 -0.48
C SER A 577 2.93 -19.38 0.94
N ALA A 578 4.22 -19.12 1.06
CA ALA A 578 4.86 -18.84 2.34
C ALA A 578 6.02 -17.87 2.15
N ASN A 579 6.16 -16.96 3.10
CA ASN A 579 7.29 -16.06 3.26
C ASN A 579 7.79 -16.18 4.69
N GLY A 580 9.10 -16.16 4.90
CA GLY A 580 9.63 -16.16 6.27
C GLY A 580 11.13 -16.16 6.30
N GLY A 581 11.69 -15.90 7.46
CA GLY A 581 13.12 -15.85 7.65
C GLY A 581 13.55 -16.19 9.07
N ILE A 582 14.83 -16.50 9.19
CA ILE A 582 15.53 -16.64 10.44
C ILE A 582 16.63 -15.59 10.49
N TYR A 583 16.64 -14.84 11.58
CA TYR A 583 17.52 -13.69 11.76
C TYR A 583 18.29 -13.79 13.07
N PHE A 584 19.54 -13.38 13.05
CA PHE A 584 20.25 -12.91 14.22
C PHE A 584 19.79 -11.47 14.48
N TRP A 585 19.27 -11.17 15.66
CA TRP A 585 18.78 -9.84 16.02
C TRP A 585 19.25 -9.44 17.41
N GLN A 586 20.23 -8.59 17.48
CA GLN A 586 20.92 -8.23 18.73
C GLN A 586 21.40 -6.78 18.73
N THR A 587 21.37 -6.18 19.93
CA THR A 587 22.01 -4.91 20.19
C THR A 587 23.49 -5.16 20.58
N LEU A 588 24.39 -4.51 19.91
CA LEU A 588 25.84 -4.68 19.98
C LEU A 588 26.52 -3.34 20.36
N LEU A 589 27.84 -3.39 20.61
CA LEU A 589 28.70 -2.23 20.83
C LEU A 589 28.16 -1.28 21.91
N ASN A 590 27.79 -1.80 23.09
CA ASN A 590 27.22 -1.02 24.19
C ASN A 590 25.99 -0.19 23.78
N ASN A 591 25.06 -0.82 23.12
CA ASN A 591 23.78 -0.24 22.62
C ASN A 591 23.94 0.82 21.51
N LYS A 592 25.09 0.86 20.82
CA LYS A 592 25.32 1.80 19.71
C LYS A 592 24.93 1.24 18.33
N LEU A 593 24.78 -0.07 18.22
CA LEU A 593 24.41 -0.77 17.00
C LEU A 593 23.34 -1.82 17.32
N GLU A 594 22.17 -1.70 16.73
CA GLU A 594 21.21 -2.80 16.67
C GLU A 594 21.28 -3.43 15.29
N LEU A 595 21.52 -4.74 15.22
CA LEU A 595 21.71 -5.48 13.98
C LEU A 595 20.67 -6.59 13.86
N LYS A 596 19.94 -6.60 12.76
CA LYS A 596 19.08 -7.70 12.31
C LYS A 596 19.64 -8.23 10.98
N THR A 597 20.11 -9.47 10.96
CA THR A 597 20.70 -10.09 9.76
C THR A 597 20.36 -11.57 9.67
N GLY A 598 20.17 -12.08 8.47
CA GLY A 598 19.82 -13.48 8.27
C GLY A 598 19.33 -13.80 6.88
N PHE A 599 18.54 -14.86 6.77
CA PHE A 599 18.02 -15.35 5.50
C PHE A 599 16.49 -15.30 5.50
N ARG A 600 15.96 -14.85 4.37
CA ARG A 600 14.52 -14.81 4.09
C ARG A 600 14.24 -15.71 2.90
N GLY A 601 13.23 -16.55 3.00
CA GLY A 601 12.77 -17.43 1.92
C GLY A 601 11.36 -17.09 1.47
N ARG A 602 11.10 -17.28 0.18
CA ARG A 602 9.78 -17.20 -0.44
C ARG A 602 9.47 -18.53 -1.11
N TYR A 603 8.25 -19.02 -0.96
CA TYR A 603 7.74 -20.24 -1.57
C TYR A 603 6.38 -20.00 -2.20
N VAL A 604 6.20 -20.42 -3.46
CA VAL A 604 4.95 -20.32 -4.22
C VAL A 604 4.71 -21.67 -4.92
N ALA A 605 3.58 -22.31 -4.62
CA ALA A 605 3.23 -23.57 -5.23
C ALA A 605 2.89 -23.43 -6.73
N SER A 606 3.02 -24.52 -7.47
CA SER A 606 2.66 -24.55 -8.89
C SER A 606 1.19 -24.21 -9.11
N HIS A 607 0.91 -23.46 -10.19
CA HIS A 607 -0.43 -23.00 -10.56
C HIS A 607 -0.54 -22.81 -12.08
N VAL A 608 -1.73 -22.53 -12.58
CA VAL A 608 -1.94 -22.13 -13.97
C VAL A 608 -1.73 -20.62 -14.06
N GLY A 609 -0.88 -20.20 -15.00
CA GLY A 609 -0.61 -18.80 -15.22
C GLY A 609 -1.82 -18.06 -15.80
N MET A 610 -1.89 -16.77 -15.54
CA MET A 610 -2.86 -15.84 -16.14
C MET A 610 -2.09 -14.78 -16.90
N GLU A 611 -2.43 -14.55 -18.15
CA GLU A 611 -1.83 -13.49 -18.94
C GLU A 611 -2.43 -12.14 -18.57
N PHE A 612 -1.59 -11.12 -18.55
CA PHE A 612 -1.99 -9.75 -18.24
C PHE A 612 -2.31 -8.97 -19.52
N ASN A 613 -3.47 -8.34 -19.54
CA ASN A 613 -3.82 -7.36 -20.56
C ASN A 613 -3.63 -5.95 -19.95
N PRO A 614 -2.61 -5.19 -20.42
CA PRO A 614 -2.29 -3.89 -19.83
C PRO A 614 -3.31 -2.80 -20.16
N GLU A 615 -4.05 -2.91 -21.25
CA GLU A 615 -5.03 -1.89 -21.63
C GLU A 615 -6.22 -1.88 -20.66
N ILE A 616 -6.79 -3.06 -20.38
CA ILE A 616 -7.93 -3.22 -19.45
C ILE A 616 -7.50 -3.51 -18.01
N LEU A 617 -6.20 -3.61 -17.72
CA LEU A 617 -5.68 -3.96 -16.41
C LEU A 617 -6.28 -5.26 -15.84
N ALA A 618 -6.36 -6.30 -16.67
CA ALA A 618 -6.96 -7.58 -16.29
C ALA A 618 -6.02 -8.75 -16.51
N TYR A 619 -6.06 -9.69 -15.57
CA TYR A 619 -5.47 -11.01 -15.74
C TYR A 619 -6.54 -11.98 -16.25
N VAL A 620 -6.25 -12.66 -17.35
CA VAL A 620 -7.19 -13.56 -18.02
C VAL A 620 -6.85 -15.01 -17.64
N PRO A 621 -7.76 -15.74 -16.97
CA PRO A 621 -7.55 -17.12 -16.58
C PRO A 621 -7.44 -18.05 -17.78
N GLY A 622 -6.68 -19.12 -17.64
CA GLY A 622 -6.61 -20.23 -18.62
C GLY A 622 -5.87 -19.92 -19.91
N THR A 623 -5.27 -18.73 -20.06
CA THR A 623 -4.52 -18.33 -21.26
C THR A 623 -3.02 -18.59 -21.12
N GLY A 624 -2.50 -18.66 -19.88
CA GLY A 624 -1.10 -18.84 -19.60
C GLY A 624 -0.67 -20.30 -19.42
N PRO A 625 0.62 -20.61 -19.53
CA PRO A 625 1.17 -21.93 -19.29
C PRO A 625 1.07 -22.30 -17.81
N LYS A 626 1.18 -23.60 -17.53
CA LYS A 626 1.35 -24.09 -16.16
C LYS A 626 2.69 -23.61 -15.61
N ILE A 627 2.63 -22.89 -14.50
CA ILE A 627 3.78 -22.38 -13.79
C ILE A 627 4.23 -23.42 -12.76
N GLY A 628 5.53 -23.71 -12.76
CA GLY A 628 6.14 -24.62 -11.80
C GLY A 628 6.20 -24.02 -10.39
N LEU A 629 6.77 -24.80 -9.48
CA LEU A 629 7.08 -24.34 -8.14
C LEU A 629 8.11 -23.20 -8.18
N GLY A 630 7.84 -22.11 -7.46
CA GLY A 630 8.74 -20.98 -7.29
C GLY A 630 9.32 -20.94 -5.88
N SER A 631 10.62 -20.70 -5.78
CA SER A 631 11.27 -20.44 -4.50
C SER A 631 12.48 -19.53 -4.68
N SER A 632 12.70 -18.65 -3.72
CA SER A 632 13.91 -17.83 -3.63
C SER A 632 14.38 -17.74 -2.19
N VAL A 633 15.67 -17.48 -2.03
CA VAL A 633 16.30 -17.20 -0.75
C VAL A 633 17.08 -15.90 -0.90
N ASP A 634 16.86 -14.98 0.01
CA ASP A 634 17.55 -13.71 0.09
C ASP A 634 18.39 -13.66 1.36
N PHE A 635 19.54 -13.01 1.31
CA PHE A 635 20.27 -12.57 2.51
C PHE A 635 19.89 -11.13 2.82
N PHE A 636 19.68 -10.83 4.10
CA PHE A 636 19.23 -9.56 4.58
C PHE A 636 20.06 -9.10 5.77
N ALA A 637 20.43 -7.83 5.81
CA ALA A 637 21.03 -7.18 6.96
C ALA A 637 20.55 -5.75 7.09
N THR A 638 20.03 -5.40 8.26
CA THR A 638 19.69 -4.03 8.64
C THR A 638 20.46 -3.67 9.91
N ALA A 639 21.20 -2.58 9.85
CA ALA A 639 21.94 -2.01 10.97
C ALA A 639 21.34 -0.66 11.36
N HIS A 640 20.94 -0.50 12.62
CA HIS A 640 20.51 0.76 13.20
C HIS A 640 21.65 1.36 14.02
N ILE A 641 22.13 2.54 13.63
CA ILE A 641 23.24 3.26 14.22
C ILE A 641 22.85 4.73 14.42
N GLY A 642 22.66 5.14 15.67
CA GLY A 642 22.16 6.50 15.97
C GLY A 642 20.78 6.70 15.35
N ASP A 643 20.65 7.68 14.45
CA ASP A 643 19.39 8.01 13.77
C ASP A 643 19.31 7.42 12.36
N ALA A 644 20.22 6.50 11.99
CA ALA A 644 20.31 5.94 10.65
C ALA A 644 20.07 4.43 10.66
N TYR A 645 19.29 3.97 9.67
CA TYR A 645 19.16 2.57 9.30
C TYR A 645 19.88 2.31 7.98
N ILE A 646 20.75 1.34 7.98
CA ILE A 646 21.52 0.90 6.80
C ILE A 646 21.04 -0.48 6.42
N HIS A 647 20.64 -0.66 5.18
CA HIS A 647 20.10 -1.89 4.63
C HIS A 647 21.04 -2.48 3.60
N LEU A 648 21.29 -3.76 3.70
CA LEU A 648 21.98 -4.55 2.68
C LEU A 648 21.14 -5.79 2.38
N MET A 649 20.75 -5.94 1.15
CA MET A 649 19.98 -7.07 0.65
C MET A 649 20.73 -7.76 -0.47
N TRP A 650 20.85 -9.07 -0.41
CA TRP A 650 21.30 -9.89 -1.52
C TRP A 650 20.12 -10.73 -2.00
N GLU A 651 19.43 -10.23 -2.99
CA GLU A 651 18.19 -10.80 -3.52
C GLU A 651 18.49 -12.01 -4.38
N ASN A 652 17.60 -13.02 -4.33
CA ASN A 652 17.67 -14.27 -5.09
C ASN A 652 19.09 -14.91 -5.05
N LEU A 653 19.61 -15.12 -3.84
CA LEU A 653 20.96 -15.61 -3.58
C LEU A 653 21.30 -16.88 -4.39
N THR A 654 20.33 -17.77 -4.55
CA THR A 654 20.44 -19.02 -5.29
C THR A 654 20.41 -18.84 -6.81
N ASN A 655 20.06 -17.66 -7.29
CA ASN A 655 19.88 -17.33 -8.71
C ASN A 655 18.96 -18.30 -9.46
N ILE A 656 17.92 -18.78 -8.79
CA ILE A 656 16.93 -19.66 -9.39
C ILE A 656 15.93 -18.80 -10.16
N GLY A 657 15.86 -19.01 -11.48
CA GLY A 657 14.83 -18.42 -12.33
C GLY A 657 13.52 -19.17 -12.20
N TYR A 658 12.46 -18.49 -11.76
CA TYR A 658 11.10 -19.01 -11.73
C TYR A 658 10.10 -17.93 -12.13
N PHE A 659 8.84 -18.29 -12.25
CA PHE A 659 7.76 -17.38 -12.66
C PHE A 659 6.65 -17.39 -11.63
N ILE A 660 5.99 -16.26 -11.47
CA ILE A 660 4.71 -16.13 -10.77
C ILE A 660 3.64 -15.73 -11.79
N THR A 661 4.01 -14.86 -12.71
CA THR A 661 3.20 -14.46 -13.87
C THR A 661 3.84 -15.02 -15.14
N PRO A 662 3.09 -15.61 -16.07
CA PRO A 662 3.61 -16.08 -17.34
C PRO A 662 4.44 -15.00 -18.05
N TYR A 663 5.53 -15.42 -18.68
CA TYR A 663 6.43 -14.54 -19.46
C TYR A 663 7.26 -13.55 -18.63
N TYR A 664 7.01 -13.38 -17.32
CA TYR A 664 7.74 -12.47 -16.45
C TYR A 664 8.60 -13.24 -15.45
N PRO A 665 9.87 -13.52 -15.78
CA PRO A 665 10.78 -14.22 -14.85
C PRO A 665 11.09 -13.34 -13.64
N VAL A 666 11.24 -13.99 -12.49
CA VAL A 666 11.71 -13.31 -11.29
C VAL A 666 13.09 -12.71 -11.52
N LEU A 667 13.36 -11.57 -10.88
CA LEU A 667 14.63 -10.85 -11.00
C LEU A 667 15.84 -11.78 -10.66
N ASP A 668 16.93 -11.59 -11.40
CA ASP A 668 18.18 -12.27 -11.13
C ASP A 668 18.75 -11.88 -9.77
N ARG A 669 19.78 -12.60 -9.38
CA ARG A 669 20.56 -12.26 -8.21
C ARG A 669 21.10 -10.83 -8.30
N ALA A 670 20.76 -10.02 -7.31
CA ALA A 670 21.15 -8.62 -7.23
C ALA A 670 21.52 -8.24 -5.80
N ILE A 671 22.40 -7.26 -5.65
CA ILE A 671 22.67 -6.63 -4.37
C ILE A 671 21.92 -5.29 -4.37
N ARG A 672 21.23 -5.02 -3.27
CA ARG A 672 20.62 -3.73 -3.01
C ARG A 672 21.17 -3.16 -1.73
N PHE A 673 21.56 -1.90 -1.79
CA PHE A 673 21.99 -1.11 -0.65
C PHE A 673 20.99 0.00 -0.40
N GLY A 674 20.74 0.34 0.86
CA GLY A 674 19.87 1.45 1.23
C GLY A 674 20.30 2.10 2.53
N ILE A 675 19.94 3.36 2.68
CA ILE A 675 20.09 4.13 3.91
C ILE A 675 18.82 4.93 4.16
N SER A 676 18.31 4.85 5.39
CA SER A 676 17.23 5.70 5.88
C SER A 676 17.73 6.47 7.09
N TRP A 677 17.79 7.78 6.99
CA TRP A 677 18.34 8.64 8.02
C TRP A 677 17.32 9.69 8.46
N GLU A 678 16.93 9.62 9.74
CA GLU A 678 16.03 10.58 10.38
C GLU A 678 16.84 11.52 11.28
N PHE A 679 16.63 12.81 11.18
CA PHE A 679 17.33 13.78 12.05
C PHE A 679 16.41 14.94 12.41
N LEU A 680 16.61 15.44 13.64
CA LEU A 680 15.97 16.63 14.16
C LEU A 680 17.00 17.76 14.16
N ASN A 681 16.71 18.81 13.41
CA ASN A 681 17.59 19.99 13.28
C ASN A 681 17.36 21.02 14.39
#